data_aa68d247c540074033a3bfe43babdc6f
#
_entry.id   aa68d247c540074033a3bfe43babdc6f
#
_cell.length_a   1.000
_cell.length_b   1.000
_cell.length_c   1.000
_cell.angle_alpha   90.00
_cell.angle_beta   90.00
_cell.angle_gamma   90.00
#
_symmetry.space_group_name_H-M   'P 1'
#
loop_
_entity.id
_entity.type
_entity.pdbx_description
1 polymer ?
#
loop_
_entity_poly.entity_id
_entity_poly.type
_entity_poly.pdbx_seq_one_letter_code
_entity_poly.pdbx_strand_id
1 'polypeptide(L)'
;MKHLNKIAYIFIFSILAFTSTGFSQHLTDTHPASYESALMFSPINEAVVAPADADFISAAVNNHDKSGMYVIAQLKDVDLSPVNSGSWEELEDGTMIWRIQITSPDARGLALHFDRFNLPVGGRFYVYDEDRTQLLGGFSELDNTDDKGYSIGMIVGHTLIAEYVAPALMTPGEKKAILNTEIIVPDIHISQVSYIFRGVDDFEHAKDIGDSESCEVNVACPEGDDWQMQKRSVVRIYVVEGNSGGWCTGTLINNLANDGTPYILTANHCGPNATAANFNQWRFYFNLEYTTCTGTTVQSSSQYRTGCSKIAAGSINGGSDFFLLQLNQAPDNAWNPIYAGWRRDNTAATTATGIHHPAGDVKKISSSTTISTGSYSGCASSAHWRITDWRQTTTNRGVTEGGSSGSALFDQDGYLVGTLTGGAATCSNPHNDYYGKLYYHWDQNGSSSDQQVKPWLDPNNTGSTTCPMYDPNNPDNPIDPGTPDDPDDPDNPDNPDDPDDPDTPIIPGNCHRLHYPLGGTLTLYRTPDNGYLTGTNTYGDLAKADYFQKDSTEEYLVNLKMNVGVANGNGNITFCIWADNNGQPGALIASKTVSISTVASQCYTENDSQMPTSYPQFKRRYVCQFSPSIPISGSFFAGYTVPTSGQFALVTNSQNQAANTGWEMRSDSSWVEYSDPSSWGIALTHALFPQLCDNAETNDIEEFDNSSVIYPNPTTGIVNIRLADGEAANAVVRVFDMNGKLVNLAPVQNGDQITLNLSNMRSGLYLISIQTSNQTITKKISLIK
;
A
#
# COMPACT_ATOMS: atom_id res chain seq x y z
N MET A 1 -19.93 66.60 36.00
CA MET A 1 -18.69 66.09 36.58
C MET A 1 -18.38 64.78 35.88
N LYS A 2 -17.20 64.68 35.44
CA LYS A 2 -16.66 63.93 34.34
C LYS A 2 -16.84 62.40 34.42
N HIS A 3 -17.55 61.79 33.43
CA HIS A 3 -17.51 60.39 33.13
C HIS A 3 -16.42 60.13 32.09
N LEU A 4 -15.44 59.26 32.41
CA LEU A 4 -14.50 58.73 31.47
C LEU A 4 -15.03 57.38 30.96
N ASN A 5 -15.38 57.33 29.71
CA ASN A 5 -15.64 56.09 28.99
C ASN A 5 -14.31 55.41 28.63
N LYS A 6 -14.09 54.19 29.13
CA LYS A 6 -13.04 53.29 28.66
C LYS A 6 -13.65 52.42 27.53
N ILE A 7 -13.25 52.68 26.31
CA ILE A 7 -13.48 51.79 25.18
C ILE A 7 -12.42 50.69 25.23
N ALA A 8 -12.89 49.48 25.51
CA ALA A 8 -12.06 48.28 25.38
C ALA A 8 -12.07 47.83 23.90
N TYR A 9 -10.94 47.88 23.22
CA TYR A 9 -10.75 47.24 21.94
C TYR A 9 -10.54 45.75 22.17
N ILE A 10 -11.54 44.95 21.75
CA ILE A 10 -11.40 43.49 21.61
C ILE A 10 -10.72 43.25 20.26
N PHE A 11 -9.45 42.89 20.30
CA PHE A 11 -8.76 42.29 19.15
C PHE A 11 -9.26 40.85 19.02
N ILE A 12 -10.13 40.63 18.02
CA ILE A 12 -10.44 39.28 17.57
C ILE A 12 -9.25 38.86 16.69
N PHE A 13 -8.37 38.03 17.26
CA PHE A 13 -7.41 37.28 16.49
C PHE A 13 -8.18 36.17 15.80
N SER A 14 -8.50 36.36 14.53
CA SER A 14 -8.89 35.25 13.65
C SER A 14 -7.65 34.38 13.42
N ILE A 15 -7.54 33.30 14.19
CA ILE A 15 -6.60 32.23 13.87
C ILE A 15 -7.19 31.54 12.64
N LEU A 16 -6.72 31.91 11.45
CA LEU A 16 -6.80 31.05 10.29
C LEU A 16 -5.89 29.83 10.58
N ALA A 17 -6.51 28.74 10.95
CA ALA A 17 -5.84 27.46 10.94
C ALA A 17 -5.61 27.09 9.46
N PHE A 18 -4.42 27.34 8.95
CA PHE A 18 -3.95 26.72 7.72
C PHE A 18 -3.80 25.23 8.04
N THR A 19 -4.71 24.43 7.54
CA THR A 19 -4.51 22.99 7.46
C THR A 19 -3.55 22.73 6.29
N SER A 20 -2.24 22.70 6.58
CA SER A 20 -1.28 22.14 5.65
C SER A 20 -1.56 20.63 5.55
N THR A 21 -2.10 20.19 4.43
CA THR A 21 -2.12 18.76 4.08
C THR A 21 -0.71 18.37 3.66
N GLY A 22 0.12 18.00 4.62
CA GLY A 22 1.43 17.43 4.37
C GLY A 22 1.26 16.08 3.67
N PHE A 23 1.90 15.90 2.53
CA PHE A 23 1.94 14.63 1.82
C PHE A 23 3.08 13.77 2.38
N SER A 24 2.76 12.63 2.99
CA SER A 24 3.74 11.62 3.42
C SER A 24 3.69 10.42 2.48
N GLN A 25 4.84 9.97 2.01
CA GLN A 25 4.96 8.79 1.14
C GLN A 25 4.89 7.46 1.91
N HIS A 26 5.28 7.47 3.17
CA HIS A 26 5.08 6.37 4.09
C HIS A 26 4.35 6.89 5.33
N LEU A 27 3.08 6.51 5.48
CA LEU A 27 2.31 6.81 6.69
C LEU A 27 2.72 5.85 7.81
N THR A 28 3.85 6.12 8.44
CA THR A 28 4.11 5.62 9.78
C THR A 28 3.76 6.74 10.77
N ASP A 29 3.28 6.38 11.96
CA ASP A 29 2.87 7.30 13.04
C ASP A 29 4.04 8.16 13.62
N THR A 30 5.13 8.32 12.86
CA THR A 30 6.32 9.01 13.30
C THR A 30 6.61 10.19 12.39
N HIS A 31 6.89 11.34 13.01
CA HIS A 31 7.41 12.53 12.35
C HIS A 31 8.93 12.62 12.50
N PRO A 32 9.64 13.37 11.62
CA PRO A 32 11.03 13.73 11.87
C PRO A 32 11.21 14.31 13.27
N ALA A 33 12.27 13.93 13.95
CA ALA A 33 12.55 14.46 15.29
C ALA A 33 12.69 15.99 15.29
N SER A 34 13.14 16.55 14.18
CA SER A 34 13.23 17.99 13.98
C SER A 34 11.88 18.73 13.93
N TYR A 35 10.74 18.01 13.84
CA TYR A 35 9.41 18.64 13.87
C TYR A 35 8.95 18.98 15.30
N GLU A 36 9.58 18.43 16.32
CA GLU A 36 9.28 18.75 17.70
C GLU A 36 9.63 20.22 17.99
N SER A 37 8.61 21.05 18.16
CA SER A 37 8.75 22.52 18.26
C SER A 37 9.51 23.01 19.49
N ALA A 38 9.74 22.14 20.48
CA ALA A 38 10.48 22.48 21.72
C ALA A 38 12.00 22.34 21.57
N LEU A 39 12.48 21.73 20.49
CA LEU A 39 13.90 21.46 20.29
C LEU A 39 14.56 22.61 19.51
N MET A 40 15.68 23.13 20.05
CA MET A 40 16.55 24.08 19.35
C MET A 40 17.69 23.29 18.70
N PHE A 41 17.59 23.06 17.39
CA PHE A 41 18.59 22.33 16.63
C PHE A 41 19.77 23.22 16.21
N SER A 42 20.94 22.60 16.10
CA SER A 42 22.09 23.23 15.47
C SER A 42 21.84 23.51 13.98
N PRO A 43 22.53 24.53 13.39
CA PRO A 43 22.47 24.74 11.94
C PRO A 43 22.82 23.47 11.17
N ILE A 44 22.08 23.19 10.11
CA ILE A 44 22.30 22.00 9.27
C ILE A 44 23.46 22.28 8.30
N ASN A 45 24.37 21.33 8.15
CA ASN A 45 25.39 21.42 7.12
C ASN A 45 24.77 21.28 5.74
N GLU A 46 25.13 22.15 4.82
CA GLU A 46 24.62 22.23 3.47
C GLU A 46 25.57 21.56 2.46
N ALA A 47 24.99 20.78 1.55
CA ALA A 47 25.63 20.29 0.33
C ALA A 47 25.00 20.99 -0.88
N VAL A 48 25.81 21.70 -1.66
CA VAL A 48 25.36 22.38 -2.87
C VAL A 48 25.63 21.50 -4.08
N VAL A 49 24.56 21.14 -4.80
CA VAL A 49 24.59 20.34 -6.01
C VAL A 49 24.58 21.25 -7.23
N ALA A 50 25.42 20.98 -8.22
CA ALA A 50 25.49 21.76 -9.44
C ALA A 50 24.15 21.73 -10.20
N PRO A 51 23.71 22.84 -10.80
CA PRO A 51 22.55 22.85 -11.68
C PRO A 51 22.69 21.90 -12.87
N ALA A 52 21.56 21.58 -13.51
CA ALA A 52 21.59 20.82 -14.76
C ALA A 52 22.29 21.61 -15.88
N ASP A 53 22.90 20.89 -16.81
CA ASP A 53 23.61 21.48 -17.92
C ASP A 53 22.60 22.13 -18.89
N ALA A 54 22.82 23.37 -19.28
CA ALA A 54 21.91 24.13 -20.15
C ALA A 54 21.65 23.42 -21.51
N ASP A 55 22.68 22.80 -22.07
CA ASP A 55 22.55 22.03 -23.33
C ASP A 55 21.67 20.79 -23.11
N PHE A 56 21.78 20.11 -21.96
CA PHE A 56 20.94 18.98 -21.59
C PHE A 56 19.46 19.40 -21.47
N ILE A 57 19.20 20.47 -20.73
CA ILE A 57 17.83 21.04 -20.59
C ILE A 57 17.29 21.40 -21.98
N SER A 58 18.05 22.12 -22.79
CA SER A 58 17.64 22.53 -24.12
C SER A 58 17.31 21.34 -25.03
N ALA A 59 18.14 20.31 -25.02
CA ALA A 59 17.88 19.08 -25.76
C ALA A 59 16.61 18.37 -25.30
N ALA A 60 16.40 18.28 -23.99
CA ALA A 60 15.21 17.65 -23.40
C ALA A 60 13.92 18.41 -23.70
N VAL A 61 13.93 19.74 -23.58
CA VAL A 61 12.76 20.60 -23.82
C VAL A 61 12.38 20.63 -25.31
N ASN A 62 13.35 20.59 -26.21
CA ASN A 62 13.09 20.60 -27.66
C ASN A 62 12.77 19.21 -28.23
N ASN A 63 12.87 18.15 -27.42
CA ASN A 63 12.50 16.81 -27.85
C ASN A 63 11.00 16.58 -27.66
N HIS A 64 10.25 16.61 -28.78
CA HIS A 64 8.83 16.32 -28.82
C HIS A 64 8.52 14.88 -29.28
N ASP A 65 9.55 14.04 -29.41
CA ASP A 65 9.39 12.63 -29.80
C ASP A 65 8.76 11.82 -28.66
N LYS A 66 7.63 11.19 -28.93
CA LYS A 66 6.93 10.30 -28.00
C LYS A 66 7.62 8.92 -27.88
N SER A 67 8.62 8.62 -28.70
CA SER A 67 9.33 7.33 -28.69
C SER A 67 10.52 7.30 -27.73
N GLY A 68 10.41 8.01 -26.62
CA GLY A 68 11.34 8.05 -25.49
C GLY A 68 10.64 8.45 -24.20
N MET A 69 11.31 8.31 -23.04
CA MET A 69 10.79 8.89 -21.81
C MET A 69 10.67 10.41 -21.93
N TYR A 70 9.67 10.98 -21.27
CA TYR A 70 9.55 12.42 -21.14
C TYR A 70 10.55 12.94 -20.10
N VAL A 71 11.74 13.36 -20.57
CA VAL A 71 12.86 13.76 -19.70
C VAL A 71 12.51 15.03 -18.92
N ILE A 72 12.59 14.95 -17.58
CA ILE A 72 12.28 16.04 -16.64
C ILE A 72 13.46 16.40 -15.74
N ALA A 73 14.46 15.54 -15.62
CA ALA A 73 15.55 15.69 -14.68
C ALA A 73 16.89 15.28 -15.27
N GLN A 74 17.96 15.95 -14.83
CA GLN A 74 19.33 15.46 -14.94
C GLN A 74 19.81 14.97 -13.58
N LEU A 75 20.34 13.75 -13.52
CA LEU A 75 20.97 13.20 -12.33
C LEU A 75 22.39 13.74 -12.19
N LYS A 76 22.72 14.25 -11.02
CA LYS A 76 24.03 14.79 -10.66
C LYS A 76 24.71 13.88 -9.66
N ASP A 77 25.91 13.44 -9.93
CA ASP A 77 26.69 12.60 -9.03
C ASP A 77 27.08 13.39 -7.77
N VAL A 78 26.91 12.76 -6.62
CA VAL A 78 27.32 13.26 -5.30
C VAL A 78 27.93 12.12 -4.49
N ASP A 79 28.60 12.45 -3.38
CA ASP A 79 29.15 11.49 -2.42
C ASP A 79 28.75 11.95 -1.02
N LEU A 80 27.51 11.64 -0.60
CA LEU A 80 26.94 12.12 0.66
C LEU A 80 26.49 10.94 1.53
N SER A 81 26.94 10.93 2.77
CA SER A 81 26.60 9.88 3.74
C SER A 81 26.66 10.39 5.18
N PRO A 82 26.06 9.69 6.13
CA PRO A 82 26.18 9.99 7.55
C PRO A 82 27.61 9.95 8.10
N VAL A 83 28.55 9.40 7.31
CA VAL A 83 29.98 9.30 7.69
C VAL A 83 30.79 10.48 7.21
N ASN A 84 30.48 11.04 6.04
CA ASN A 84 31.32 12.06 5.39
C ASN A 84 30.68 13.44 5.26
N SER A 85 29.37 13.55 5.53
CA SER A 85 28.61 14.79 5.30
C SER A 85 27.48 14.96 6.32
N GLY A 86 26.81 16.11 6.31
CA GLY A 86 25.76 16.44 7.26
C GLY A 86 26.28 16.67 8.69
N SER A 87 25.39 16.63 9.64
CA SER A 87 25.69 16.81 11.06
C SER A 87 24.91 15.86 11.93
N TRP A 88 25.58 15.32 12.95
CA TRP A 88 24.97 14.50 13.98
C TRP A 88 24.66 15.37 15.22
N GLU A 89 23.52 15.08 15.84
CA GLU A 89 23.05 15.76 17.05
C GLU A 89 22.42 14.75 18.01
N GLU A 90 22.66 14.91 19.31
CA GLU A 90 22.06 14.10 20.37
C GLU A 90 20.93 14.90 21.01
N LEU A 91 19.72 14.35 21.04
CA LEU A 91 18.55 14.92 21.68
C LEU A 91 18.60 14.73 23.20
N GLU A 92 17.76 15.47 23.96
CA GLU A 92 17.72 15.41 25.42
C GLU A 92 17.42 14.01 25.98
N ASP A 93 16.65 13.19 25.23
CA ASP A 93 16.37 11.79 25.57
C ASP A 93 17.51 10.83 25.20
N GLY A 94 18.55 11.35 24.52
CA GLY A 94 19.70 10.63 24.03
C GLY A 94 19.49 9.96 22.68
N THR A 95 18.42 10.27 21.95
CA THR A 95 18.23 9.87 20.57
C THR A 95 19.24 10.60 19.70
N MET A 96 19.92 9.87 18.81
CA MET A 96 20.84 10.45 17.85
C MET A 96 20.11 10.73 16.54
N ILE A 97 20.29 11.93 16.00
CA ILE A 97 19.80 12.29 14.67
C ILE A 97 20.95 12.75 13.78
N TRP A 98 20.86 12.43 12.49
CA TRP A 98 21.73 12.96 11.44
C TRP A 98 20.90 13.76 10.46
N ARG A 99 21.41 14.94 10.05
CA ARG A 99 20.73 15.79 9.08
C ARG A 99 21.70 16.38 8.07
N ILE A 100 21.24 16.52 6.84
CA ILE A 100 21.93 17.25 5.77
C ILE A 100 20.91 18.07 4.98
N GLN A 101 21.25 19.29 4.68
CA GLN A 101 20.54 20.12 3.70
C GLN A 101 21.19 19.94 2.33
N ILE A 102 20.40 19.72 1.30
CA ILE A 102 20.85 19.59 -0.08
C ILE A 102 20.15 20.66 -0.91
N THR A 103 20.94 21.54 -1.50
CA THR A 103 20.45 22.68 -2.29
C THR A 103 21.00 22.58 -3.70
N SER A 104 20.16 22.84 -4.71
CA SER A 104 20.60 23.01 -6.09
C SER A 104 19.92 24.23 -6.71
N PRO A 105 20.68 25.27 -7.02
CA PRO A 105 20.11 26.54 -7.52
C PRO A 105 19.25 26.32 -8.75
N ASP A 106 18.12 27.04 -8.80
CA ASP A 106 17.15 27.04 -9.89
C ASP A 106 16.47 25.69 -10.19
N ALA A 107 16.70 24.67 -9.36
CA ALA A 107 15.93 23.41 -9.46
C ALA A 107 14.46 23.68 -9.08
N ARG A 108 13.53 23.09 -9.83
CA ARG A 108 12.10 23.07 -9.50
C ARG A 108 11.75 21.97 -8.52
N GLY A 109 12.57 20.94 -8.45
CA GLY A 109 12.46 19.86 -7.49
C GLY A 109 13.75 19.07 -7.40
N LEU A 110 13.90 18.35 -6.30
CA LEU A 110 15.04 17.46 -6.02
C LEU A 110 14.54 16.08 -5.61
N ALA A 111 15.26 15.03 -6.03
CA ALA A 111 15.02 13.66 -5.57
C ALA A 111 16.34 12.95 -5.28
N LEU A 112 16.34 12.09 -4.27
CA LEU A 112 17.54 11.39 -3.81
C LEU A 112 17.64 9.99 -4.42
N HIS A 113 18.85 9.65 -4.85
CA HIS A 113 19.20 8.32 -5.36
C HIS A 113 20.35 7.75 -4.54
N PHE A 114 20.18 6.50 -4.12
CA PHE A 114 21.08 5.79 -3.25
C PHE A 114 21.65 4.58 -3.97
N ASP A 115 22.93 4.34 -3.86
CA ASP A 115 23.53 3.04 -4.20
C ASP A 115 23.50 2.07 -3.01
N ARG A 116 23.38 2.60 -1.77
CA ARG A 116 23.17 1.85 -0.54
C ARG A 116 22.13 2.53 0.31
N PHE A 117 21.12 1.78 0.73
CA PHE A 117 20.05 2.25 1.61
C PHE A 117 19.68 1.15 2.60
N ASN A 118 20.43 1.10 3.73
CA ASN A 118 20.25 0.09 4.75
C ASN A 118 20.11 0.75 6.13
N LEU A 119 18.90 0.73 6.66
CA LEU A 119 18.55 1.26 7.96
C LEU A 119 18.63 0.16 9.02
N PRO A 120 19.16 0.45 10.21
CA PRO A 120 19.06 -0.48 11.34
C PRO A 120 17.60 -0.58 11.82
N VAL A 121 17.28 -1.72 12.44
CA VAL A 121 15.95 -1.96 13.02
C VAL A 121 15.58 -0.88 14.01
N GLY A 122 14.42 -0.24 13.81
CA GLY A 122 13.94 0.88 14.62
C GLY A 122 14.46 2.25 14.18
N GLY A 123 15.42 2.31 13.26
CA GLY A 123 15.85 3.56 12.63
C GLY A 123 14.77 4.10 11.68
N ARG A 124 14.76 5.42 11.47
CA ARG A 124 13.82 6.07 10.54
C ARG A 124 14.55 7.09 9.69
N PHE A 125 14.15 7.16 8.41
CA PHE A 125 14.69 8.13 7.47
C PHE A 125 13.56 8.96 6.84
N TYR A 126 13.83 10.27 6.71
CA TYR A 126 12.87 11.25 6.22
C TYR A 126 13.54 12.20 5.23
N VAL A 127 12.74 12.73 4.30
CA VAL A 127 13.14 13.82 3.41
C VAL A 127 12.02 14.85 3.39
N TYR A 128 12.34 16.13 3.57
CA TYR A 128 11.35 17.20 3.66
C TYR A 128 11.91 18.52 3.16
N ASP A 129 11.01 19.48 2.89
CA ASP A 129 11.37 20.85 2.52
C ASP A 129 11.69 21.72 3.75
N GLU A 130 12.31 22.89 3.54
CA GLU A 130 12.69 23.83 4.62
C GLU A 130 11.45 24.31 5.41
N ASP A 131 10.31 24.51 4.74
CA ASP A 131 9.08 25.01 5.33
C ASP A 131 8.26 23.89 6.02
N ARG A 132 8.69 22.63 5.91
CA ARG A 132 8.02 21.44 6.49
C ARG A 132 6.59 21.22 5.96
N THR A 133 6.36 21.62 4.73
CA THR A 133 5.07 21.46 4.03
C THR A 133 5.02 20.15 3.27
N GLN A 134 6.19 19.64 2.86
CA GLN A 134 6.36 18.37 2.15
C GLN A 134 7.18 17.42 3.01
N LEU A 135 6.69 16.20 3.17
CA LEU A 135 7.36 15.15 3.95
C LEU A 135 7.28 13.82 3.21
N LEU A 136 8.44 13.22 2.96
CA LEU A 136 8.59 11.86 2.46
C LEU A 136 9.28 11.04 3.53
N GLY A 137 8.71 9.89 3.90
CA GLY A 137 9.45 9.03 4.81
C GLY A 137 8.66 8.41 5.92
N GLY A 138 9.39 8.17 7.02
CA GLY A 138 9.18 7.09 7.93
C GLY A 138 9.78 5.81 7.36
N PHE A 139 10.69 5.90 6.33
CA PHE A 139 11.42 4.74 5.82
C PHE A 139 12.11 4.01 6.95
N SER A 140 12.11 2.69 6.90
CA SER A 140 12.56 1.80 7.95
C SER A 140 13.44 0.67 7.40
N GLU A 141 13.81 -0.25 8.24
CA GLU A 141 14.48 -1.49 7.82
C GLU A 141 13.68 -2.31 6.79
N LEU A 142 12.38 -2.08 6.65
CA LEU A 142 11.53 -2.74 5.65
C LEU A 142 11.77 -2.21 4.23
N ASP A 143 12.40 -1.04 4.11
CA ASP A 143 12.76 -0.40 2.84
C ASP A 143 14.20 -0.73 2.41
N ASN A 144 14.94 -1.53 3.20
CA ASN A 144 16.30 -1.92 2.90
C ASN A 144 16.40 -2.75 1.61
N THR A 145 17.42 -2.47 0.80
CA THR A 145 17.54 -3.02 -0.55
C THR A 145 18.75 -3.94 -0.77
N ASP A 146 19.50 -4.31 0.27
CA ASP A 146 20.67 -5.18 0.18
C ASP A 146 21.67 -4.71 -0.93
N ASP A 147 22.03 -3.44 -0.94
CA ASP A 147 22.95 -2.81 -1.89
C ASP A 147 22.49 -2.81 -3.37
N LYS A 148 21.20 -2.93 -3.63
CA LYS A 148 20.67 -2.92 -5.01
C LYS A 148 20.37 -1.52 -5.54
N GLY A 149 20.53 -0.50 -4.71
CA GLY A 149 20.13 0.87 -5.01
C GLY A 149 18.66 1.16 -4.64
N TYR A 150 18.38 2.42 -4.38
CA TYR A 150 17.06 2.91 -3.97
C TYR A 150 16.85 4.33 -4.49
N SER A 151 15.62 4.78 -4.61
CA SER A 151 15.31 6.19 -4.82
C SER A 151 14.09 6.63 -4.02
N ILE A 152 14.16 7.83 -3.49
CA ILE A 152 13.05 8.48 -2.79
C ILE A 152 12.40 9.48 -3.73
N GLY A 153 11.11 9.71 -3.58
CA GLY A 153 10.32 10.65 -4.36
C GLY A 153 10.90 12.08 -4.35
N MET A 154 10.29 12.97 -5.10
CA MET A 154 10.75 14.33 -5.19
C MET A 154 10.17 15.24 -4.10
N ILE A 155 10.98 16.19 -3.68
CA ILE A 155 10.56 17.39 -2.96
C ILE A 155 10.57 18.54 -3.98
N VAL A 156 9.47 19.26 -4.06
CA VAL A 156 9.34 20.46 -4.91
C VAL A 156 10.13 21.60 -4.27
N GLY A 157 10.89 22.33 -5.07
CA GLY A 157 11.77 23.40 -4.60
C GLY A 157 13.24 23.07 -4.89
N HIS A 158 14.08 24.03 -4.59
CA HIS A 158 15.52 23.97 -4.85
C HIS A 158 16.33 23.46 -3.65
N THR A 159 15.66 23.15 -2.53
CA THR A 159 16.28 22.70 -1.29
C THR A 159 15.46 21.58 -0.68
N LEU A 160 16.12 20.55 -0.17
CA LEU A 160 15.54 19.53 0.69
C LEU A 160 16.43 19.24 1.88
N ILE A 161 15.84 18.68 2.94
CA ILE A 161 16.54 18.20 4.12
C ILE A 161 16.33 16.70 4.21
N ALA A 162 17.43 15.95 4.36
CA ALA A 162 17.40 14.54 4.70
C ALA A 162 17.72 14.37 6.19
N GLU A 163 16.90 13.60 6.90
CA GLU A 163 17.03 13.33 8.32
C GLU A 163 16.96 11.86 8.62
N TYR A 164 17.96 11.35 9.32
CA TYR A 164 17.95 10.02 9.90
C TYR A 164 17.78 10.12 11.41
N VAL A 165 16.85 9.37 11.95
CA VAL A 165 16.61 9.22 13.40
C VAL A 165 17.07 7.81 13.80
N ALA A 166 18.08 7.75 14.67
CA ALA A 166 18.58 6.47 15.15
C ALA A 166 17.55 5.79 16.08
N PRO A 167 17.59 4.45 16.21
CA PRO A 167 16.73 3.73 17.15
C PRO A 167 16.90 4.27 18.58
N ALA A 168 15.79 4.45 19.28
CA ALA A 168 15.82 4.83 20.69
C ALA A 168 16.54 3.76 21.52
N LEU A 169 17.54 4.15 22.30
CA LEU A 169 18.29 3.27 23.18
C LEU A 169 17.48 2.97 24.45
N MET A 170 17.17 1.71 24.70
CA MET A 170 16.22 1.32 25.75
C MET A 170 16.70 1.51 27.20
N THR A 171 18.00 1.53 27.50
CA THR A 171 18.51 1.72 28.87
C THR A 171 19.87 2.41 28.90
N PRO A 172 20.23 3.08 30.04
CA PRO A 172 21.56 3.66 30.24
C PRO A 172 22.72 2.66 30.17
N GLY A 173 22.45 1.37 30.44
CA GLY A 173 23.46 0.29 30.34
C GLY A 173 23.70 -0.15 28.89
N GLU A 174 22.66 -0.17 28.10
CA GLU A 174 22.72 -0.44 26.65
C GLU A 174 23.37 0.73 25.90
N LYS A 175 23.10 1.99 26.30
CA LYS A 175 23.81 3.17 25.79
C LYS A 175 25.34 3.03 25.89
N LYS A 176 25.85 2.52 27.02
CA LYS A 176 27.28 2.35 27.24
C LYS A 176 27.88 1.19 26.43
N ALA A 177 27.10 0.16 26.13
CA ALA A 177 27.53 -0.96 25.30
C ALA A 177 27.53 -0.58 23.79
N ILE A 178 26.62 0.29 23.38
CA ILE A 178 26.45 0.69 21.98
C ILE A 178 27.40 1.84 21.59
N LEU A 179 27.76 2.73 22.53
CA LEU A 179 28.79 3.77 22.30
C LEU A 179 30.17 3.18 21.98
N ASN A 180 30.37 1.89 22.24
CA ASN A 180 31.58 1.13 21.88
C ASN A 180 31.39 0.22 20.64
N THR A 181 30.26 0.27 19.96
CA THR A 181 29.98 -0.56 18.78
C THR A 181 29.39 0.30 17.67
N GLU A 182 29.84 0.12 16.46
CA GLU A 182 29.51 0.84 15.20
C GLU A 182 28.03 0.73 14.74
N ILE A 183 27.05 0.54 15.64
CA ILE A 183 25.70 0.07 15.32
C ILE A 183 24.69 1.21 15.03
N ILE A 184 25.06 2.47 15.28
CA ILE A 184 24.09 3.60 15.16
C ILE A 184 24.13 4.26 13.79
N VAL A 185 25.23 4.13 13.08
CA VAL A 185 25.40 4.76 11.76
C VAL A 185 24.71 3.90 10.71
N PRO A 186 23.67 4.38 10.01
CA PRO A 186 23.04 3.62 8.95
C PRO A 186 24.00 3.51 7.76
N ASP A 187 23.93 2.40 7.02
CA ASP A 187 24.66 2.26 5.77
C ASP A 187 23.85 2.90 4.65
N ILE A 188 23.89 4.22 4.62
CA ILE A 188 23.23 5.06 3.62
C ILE A 188 24.32 5.80 2.83
N HIS A 189 24.20 5.76 1.50
CA HIS A 189 25.02 6.55 0.61
C HIS A 189 24.15 7.15 -0.50
N ILE A 190 24.03 8.48 -0.50
CA ILE A 190 23.37 9.23 -1.57
C ILE A 190 24.41 9.40 -2.65
N SER A 191 24.24 8.68 -3.76
CA SER A 191 25.18 8.66 -4.89
C SER A 191 24.80 9.67 -5.98
N GLN A 192 23.51 10.01 -6.09
CA GLN A 192 23.05 11.00 -7.08
C GLN A 192 21.88 11.81 -6.53
N VAL A 193 21.71 13.02 -7.08
CA VAL A 193 20.54 13.88 -6.86
C VAL A 193 19.94 14.23 -8.21
N SER A 194 18.64 13.99 -8.40
CA SER A 194 17.91 14.48 -9.56
C SER A 194 17.74 15.99 -9.47
N TYR A 195 18.30 16.74 -10.40
CA TYR A 195 17.96 18.12 -10.67
C TYR A 195 16.75 18.16 -11.61
N ILE A 196 15.58 18.46 -11.09
CA ILE A 196 14.33 18.48 -11.84
C ILE A 196 14.11 19.90 -12.36
N PHE A 197 13.88 20.06 -13.68
CA PHE A 197 13.79 21.35 -14.34
C PHE A 197 12.43 21.63 -14.99
N ARG A 198 11.50 20.63 -15.03
CA ARG A 198 10.12 20.79 -15.52
C ARG A 198 9.21 19.68 -14.96
N GLY A 199 7.89 19.80 -15.16
CA GLY A 199 6.90 18.78 -14.77
C GLY A 199 6.68 18.71 -13.25
N VAL A 200 6.83 19.84 -12.54
CA VAL A 200 6.69 19.95 -11.07
C VAL A 200 6.10 21.32 -10.66
N ASP A 201 5.41 22.00 -11.54
CA ASP A 201 4.87 23.31 -11.23
C ASP A 201 3.71 23.20 -10.23
N ASP A 202 3.92 23.73 -9.02
CA ASP A 202 2.97 23.98 -7.92
C ASP A 202 2.27 22.79 -7.23
N PHE A 203 3.03 21.94 -6.56
CA PHE A 203 2.45 21.07 -5.51
C PHE A 203 1.76 21.87 -4.38
N GLU A 204 2.15 23.13 -4.12
CA GLU A 204 1.51 23.96 -3.10
C GLU A 204 0.07 24.38 -3.42
N HIS A 205 -0.36 24.33 -4.69
CA HIS A 205 -1.67 24.83 -5.08
C HIS A 205 -2.53 23.83 -5.86
N ALA A 206 -2.14 22.58 -5.97
CA ALA A 206 -2.88 21.50 -6.66
C ALA A 206 -3.36 21.88 -8.08
N LYS A 207 -2.69 22.81 -8.75
CA LYS A 207 -3.17 23.36 -10.00
C LYS A 207 -2.56 22.71 -11.22
N ASP A 208 -1.34 22.19 -11.18
CA ASP A 208 -0.73 21.56 -12.36
C ASP A 208 0.31 20.50 -11.96
N ILE A 209 -0.14 19.26 -11.80
CA ILE A 209 0.75 18.10 -11.69
C ILE A 209 1.18 17.68 -13.11
N GLY A 210 1.85 18.51 -13.82
CA GLY A 210 2.33 18.20 -15.15
C GLY A 210 1.73 19.12 -16.19
N ASP A 211 2.50 19.29 -17.26
CA ASP A 211 2.21 20.24 -18.34
C ASP A 211 1.43 19.57 -19.47
N SER A 212 0.45 18.69 -19.18
CA SER A 212 -0.34 18.10 -20.26
C SER A 212 -1.17 19.17 -20.99
N GLU A 213 -1.32 19.01 -22.30
CA GLU A 213 -2.02 19.98 -23.12
C GLU A 213 -3.52 20.06 -22.78
N SER A 214 -4.11 21.21 -23.04
CA SER A 214 -5.48 21.55 -22.64
C SER A 214 -6.60 20.69 -23.25
N CYS A 215 -6.31 19.84 -24.22
CA CYS A 215 -7.28 18.90 -24.77
C CYS A 215 -7.37 17.59 -24.01
N GLU A 216 -6.48 17.35 -23.06
CA GLU A 216 -6.46 16.12 -22.28
C GLU A 216 -7.69 16.01 -21.36
N VAL A 217 -8.22 14.80 -21.22
CA VAL A 217 -9.43 14.52 -20.45
C VAL A 217 -9.03 13.76 -19.19
N ASN A 218 -9.38 14.31 -18.01
CA ASN A 218 -9.13 13.61 -16.75
C ASN A 218 -9.91 12.29 -16.69
N VAL A 219 -9.30 11.24 -16.19
CA VAL A 219 -9.98 9.93 -16.04
C VAL A 219 -11.20 9.99 -15.10
N ALA A 220 -11.30 11.02 -14.26
CA ALA A 220 -12.47 11.30 -13.41
C ALA A 220 -13.61 12.04 -14.14
N CYS A 221 -13.49 12.27 -15.45
CA CYS A 221 -14.58 12.81 -16.28
C CYS A 221 -15.52 11.66 -16.71
N PRO A 222 -16.74 11.97 -17.23
CA PRO A 222 -17.70 10.96 -17.65
C PRO A 222 -17.15 9.92 -18.64
N GLU A 223 -16.10 10.27 -19.39
CA GLU A 223 -15.39 9.35 -20.29
C GLU A 223 -14.72 8.20 -19.54
N GLY A 224 -14.46 8.35 -18.23
CA GLY A 224 -13.86 7.35 -17.38
C GLY A 224 -14.86 6.52 -16.55
N ASP A 225 -16.16 6.81 -16.60
CA ASP A 225 -17.18 6.16 -15.77
C ASP A 225 -17.21 4.63 -16.01
N ASP A 226 -17.10 4.18 -17.26
CA ASP A 226 -17.06 2.76 -17.63
C ASP A 226 -15.67 2.12 -17.43
N TRP A 227 -14.67 2.82 -16.92
CA TRP A 227 -13.27 2.41 -16.88
C TRP A 227 -12.69 2.36 -15.45
N GLN A 228 -13.55 2.24 -14.45
CA GLN A 228 -13.16 2.32 -13.05
C GLN A 228 -12.21 1.20 -12.62
N MET A 229 -12.34 0.01 -13.20
CA MET A 229 -11.44 -1.11 -12.93
C MET A 229 -10.09 -0.93 -13.65
N GLN A 230 -10.13 -0.63 -14.95
CA GLN A 230 -8.93 -0.49 -15.79
C GLN A 230 -8.02 0.64 -15.31
N LYS A 231 -8.57 1.78 -14.89
CA LYS A 231 -7.76 2.91 -14.39
C LYS A 231 -6.92 2.55 -13.17
N ARG A 232 -7.37 1.61 -12.33
CA ARG A 232 -6.66 1.14 -11.13
C ARG A 232 -5.43 0.30 -11.46
N SER A 233 -5.32 -0.21 -12.69
CA SER A 233 -4.14 -0.93 -13.16
C SER A 233 -3.05 -0.03 -13.74
N VAL A 234 -3.40 1.20 -14.17
CA VAL A 234 -2.47 2.10 -14.86
C VAL A 234 -1.64 2.90 -13.87
N VAL A 235 -0.33 2.94 -14.10
CA VAL A 235 0.65 3.60 -13.23
C VAL A 235 1.50 4.59 -14.00
N ARG A 236 1.85 5.73 -13.35
CA ARG A 236 2.90 6.62 -13.83
C ARG A 236 4.25 6.06 -13.42
N ILE A 237 5.22 6.03 -14.33
CA ILE A 237 6.56 5.51 -14.07
C ILE A 237 7.58 6.65 -14.11
N TYR A 238 8.31 6.85 -13.00
CA TYR A 238 9.55 7.62 -13.04
C TYR A 238 10.69 6.70 -13.46
N VAL A 239 11.20 6.96 -14.61
CA VAL A 239 12.27 6.19 -15.27
C VAL A 239 13.61 6.83 -14.97
N VAL A 240 14.63 6.02 -14.71
CA VAL A 240 16.03 6.43 -14.61
C VAL A 240 16.84 5.65 -15.65
N GLU A 241 17.54 6.36 -16.54
CA GLU A 241 18.47 5.77 -17.49
C GLU A 241 19.71 6.67 -17.65
N GLY A 242 20.89 6.14 -17.33
CA GLY A 242 22.11 6.92 -17.33
C GLY A 242 22.01 8.11 -16.35
N ASN A 243 22.21 9.33 -16.85
CA ASN A 243 22.06 10.56 -16.08
C ASN A 243 20.72 11.29 -16.33
N SER A 244 19.72 10.61 -16.88
CA SER A 244 18.41 11.18 -17.21
C SER A 244 17.33 10.59 -16.33
N GLY A 245 16.41 11.44 -15.89
CA GLY A 245 15.16 11.04 -15.23
C GLY A 245 13.96 11.56 -16.02
N GLY A 246 12.91 10.76 -16.15
CA GLY A 246 11.74 11.15 -16.93
C GLY A 246 10.51 10.30 -16.67
N TRP A 247 9.41 10.64 -17.34
CA TRP A 247 8.13 9.97 -17.19
C TRP A 247 7.82 9.01 -18.33
N CYS A 248 7.21 7.90 -17.96
CA CYS A 248 6.48 6.97 -18.81
C CYS A 248 5.20 6.50 -18.10
N THR A 249 4.41 5.71 -18.79
CA THR A 249 3.20 5.05 -18.25
C THR A 249 3.38 3.53 -18.35
N GLY A 250 2.78 2.79 -17.43
CA GLY A 250 2.73 1.33 -17.49
C GLY A 250 1.41 0.80 -16.95
N THR A 251 1.22 -0.51 -17.02
CA THR A 251 -0.01 -1.15 -16.57
C THR A 251 0.31 -2.41 -15.80
N LEU A 252 -0.21 -2.52 -14.59
CA LEU A 252 -0.20 -3.75 -13.80
C LEU A 252 -1.04 -4.79 -14.53
N ILE A 253 -0.46 -5.92 -14.91
CA ILE A 253 -1.08 -6.91 -15.80
C ILE A 253 -1.17 -8.27 -15.14
N ASN A 254 -2.33 -8.94 -15.28
CA ASN A 254 -2.56 -10.27 -14.74
C ASN A 254 -1.88 -11.35 -15.57
N ASN A 255 -1.65 -12.50 -14.96
CA ASN A 255 -1.25 -13.75 -15.62
C ASN A 255 -2.31 -14.84 -15.41
N LEU A 256 -2.28 -15.89 -16.21
CA LEU A 256 -3.26 -17.00 -16.16
C LEU A 256 -3.11 -17.91 -14.93
N ALA A 257 -2.08 -17.71 -14.10
CA ALA A 257 -1.98 -18.40 -12.82
C ALA A 257 -2.78 -17.68 -11.71
N ASN A 258 -3.20 -16.42 -11.92
CA ASN A 258 -3.86 -15.55 -10.94
C ASN A 258 -3.11 -15.49 -9.60
N ASP A 259 -1.77 -15.47 -9.64
CA ASP A 259 -0.93 -15.60 -8.47
C ASP A 259 -0.51 -14.24 -7.86
N GLY A 260 -1.02 -13.12 -8.40
CA GLY A 260 -0.70 -11.78 -7.93
C GLY A 260 0.75 -11.35 -8.20
N THR A 261 1.49 -12.06 -9.06
CA THR A 261 2.84 -11.63 -9.47
C THR A 261 2.77 -10.22 -10.08
N PRO A 262 3.47 -9.21 -9.52
CA PRO A 262 3.25 -7.82 -9.87
C PRO A 262 3.97 -7.43 -11.16
N TYR A 263 3.49 -7.94 -12.28
CA TYR A 263 4.00 -7.58 -13.59
C TYR A 263 3.51 -6.21 -14.04
N ILE A 264 4.42 -5.38 -14.54
CA ILE A 264 4.12 -4.12 -15.23
C ILE A 264 4.48 -4.28 -16.70
N LEU A 265 3.50 -4.06 -17.57
CA LEU A 265 3.71 -3.97 -19.01
C LEU A 265 3.86 -2.49 -19.40
N THR A 266 4.95 -2.15 -20.10
CA THR A 266 5.25 -0.79 -20.59
C THR A 266 6.04 -0.87 -21.91
N ALA A 267 6.58 0.24 -22.42
CA ALA A 267 7.34 0.28 -23.66
C ALA A 267 8.84 0.11 -23.43
N ASN A 268 9.54 -0.59 -24.34
CA ASN A 268 11.00 -0.77 -24.29
C ASN A 268 11.74 0.55 -24.40
N HIS A 269 11.27 1.47 -25.25
CA HIS A 269 11.90 2.76 -25.45
C HIS A 269 11.93 3.66 -24.21
N CYS A 270 11.17 3.35 -23.16
CA CYS A 270 11.21 4.09 -21.88
C CYS A 270 12.59 4.03 -21.22
N GLY A 271 13.34 2.93 -21.42
CA GLY A 271 14.67 2.79 -20.86
C GLY A 271 15.43 1.62 -21.49
N PRO A 272 15.70 1.63 -22.83
CA PRO A 272 16.27 0.50 -23.54
C PRO A 272 17.68 0.11 -23.06
N ASN A 273 18.42 1.06 -22.49
CA ASN A 273 19.75 0.86 -21.96
C ASN A 273 19.81 0.87 -20.42
N ALA A 274 18.66 0.88 -19.76
CA ALA A 274 18.61 0.88 -18.29
C ALA A 274 19.30 -0.36 -17.72
N THR A 275 20.19 -0.14 -16.77
CA THR A 275 20.91 -1.18 -16.03
C THR A 275 20.06 -1.74 -14.90
N ALA A 276 20.48 -2.86 -14.29
CA ALA A 276 19.81 -3.37 -13.09
C ALA A 276 19.78 -2.33 -11.95
N ALA A 277 20.84 -1.53 -11.80
CA ALA A 277 20.88 -0.43 -10.82
C ALA A 277 19.86 0.67 -11.17
N ASN A 278 19.68 0.97 -12.45
CA ASN A 278 18.64 1.92 -12.85
C ASN A 278 17.23 1.38 -12.57
N PHE A 279 16.93 0.12 -12.90
CA PHE A 279 15.62 -0.48 -12.62
C PHE A 279 15.27 -0.48 -11.13
N ASN A 280 16.23 -0.62 -10.23
CA ASN A 280 16.00 -0.51 -8.78
C ASN A 280 15.65 0.91 -8.32
N GLN A 281 15.84 1.91 -9.16
CA GLN A 281 15.52 3.31 -8.90
C GLN A 281 14.25 3.78 -9.59
N TRP A 282 13.61 2.95 -10.44
CA TRP A 282 12.35 3.29 -11.06
C TRP A 282 11.24 3.33 -10.01
N ARG A 283 10.30 4.29 -10.16
CA ARG A 283 9.17 4.44 -9.24
C ARG A 283 7.86 4.34 -9.99
N PHE A 284 6.91 3.60 -9.43
CA PHE A 284 5.63 3.27 -10.02
C PHE A 284 4.52 3.86 -9.14
N TYR A 285 3.90 4.93 -9.61
CA TYR A 285 2.87 5.68 -8.87
C TYR A 285 1.48 5.16 -9.24
N PHE A 286 0.75 4.70 -8.24
CA PHE A 286 -0.63 4.22 -8.35
C PHE A 286 -1.60 5.35 -7.98
N ASN A 287 -2.83 5.32 -8.54
CA ASN A 287 -3.94 6.23 -8.20
C ASN A 287 -3.58 7.72 -8.28
N LEU A 288 -2.63 8.07 -9.12
CA LEU A 288 -2.31 9.48 -9.37
C LEU A 288 -3.30 10.06 -10.36
N GLU A 289 -4.44 10.51 -9.85
CA GLU A 289 -5.56 11.03 -10.63
C GLU A 289 -6.29 12.11 -9.84
N TYR A 290 -7.04 12.98 -10.51
CA TYR A 290 -7.93 13.90 -9.81
C TYR A 290 -9.17 13.17 -9.29
N THR A 291 -9.69 13.64 -8.17
CA THR A 291 -10.92 13.09 -7.57
C THR A 291 -12.20 13.46 -8.33
N THR A 292 -12.15 14.48 -9.18
CA THR A 292 -13.27 14.96 -9.97
C THR A 292 -12.79 15.45 -11.35
N CYS A 293 -13.70 15.51 -12.32
CA CYS A 293 -13.40 15.91 -13.70
C CYS A 293 -12.70 17.27 -13.82
N THR A 294 -13.18 18.28 -13.10
CA THR A 294 -12.69 19.66 -13.16
C THR A 294 -11.98 20.11 -11.88
N GLY A 295 -11.85 19.22 -10.92
CA GLY A 295 -11.14 19.49 -9.66
C GLY A 295 -9.63 19.42 -9.84
N THR A 296 -8.92 19.95 -8.84
CA THR A 296 -7.46 19.92 -8.77
C THR A 296 -6.96 19.09 -7.56
N THR A 297 -7.87 18.45 -6.81
CA THR A 297 -7.52 17.58 -5.70
C THR A 297 -7.06 16.24 -6.24
N VAL A 298 -5.82 15.87 -5.96
CA VAL A 298 -5.24 14.58 -6.34
C VAL A 298 -5.68 13.51 -5.36
N GLN A 299 -6.06 12.33 -5.86
CA GLN A 299 -6.46 11.21 -5.02
C GLN A 299 -5.29 10.71 -4.18
N SER A 300 -4.11 10.48 -4.77
CA SER A 300 -2.88 10.15 -4.06
C SER A 300 -1.64 10.45 -4.89
N SER A 301 -0.62 11.01 -4.27
CA SER A 301 0.74 11.15 -4.83
C SER A 301 1.76 10.29 -4.08
N SER A 302 1.33 9.64 -3.00
CA SER A 302 2.18 8.87 -2.07
C SER A 302 2.09 7.35 -2.26
N GLN A 303 1.17 6.87 -3.10
CA GLN A 303 1.01 5.45 -3.37
C GLN A 303 1.96 5.02 -4.48
N TYR A 304 3.20 4.67 -4.13
CA TYR A 304 4.17 4.18 -5.11
C TYR A 304 5.00 3.02 -4.60
N ARG A 305 5.59 2.27 -5.54
CA ARG A 305 6.62 1.27 -5.28
C ARG A 305 7.91 1.67 -5.98
N THR A 306 9.03 1.40 -5.34
CA THR A 306 10.36 1.63 -5.89
C THR A 306 11.02 0.31 -6.27
N GLY A 307 11.60 0.28 -7.46
CA GLY A 307 12.39 -0.82 -7.95
C GLY A 307 11.61 -1.91 -8.66
N CYS A 308 12.22 -2.42 -9.71
CA CYS A 308 11.73 -3.55 -10.50
C CYS A 308 12.88 -4.35 -11.11
N SER A 309 12.54 -5.48 -11.70
CA SER A 309 13.44 -6.29 -12.53
C SER A 309 12.89 -6.39 -13.94
N LYS A 310 13.76 -6.32 -14.94
CA LYS A 310 13.39 -6.60 -16.33
C LYS A 310 13.19 -8.10 -16.52
N ILE A 311 12.02 -8.49 -16.97
CA ILE A 311 11.62 -9.89 -17.21
C ILE A 311 11.74 -10.24 -18.69
N ALA A 312 11.14 -9.42 -19.57
CA ALA A 312 11.20 -9.61 -21.01
C ALA A 312 11.11 -8.27 -21.73
N ALA A 313 11.61 -8.23 -22.97
CA ALA A 313 11.59 -7.04 -23.79
C ALA A 313 11.52 -7.37 -25.29
N GLY A 314 10.80 -6.56 -26.03
CA GLY A 314 10.85 -6.49 -27.49
C GLY A 314 11.34 -5.11 -27.90
N SER A 315 12.45 -5.05 -28.64
CA SER A 315 13.06 -3.77 -29.04
C SER A 315 12.10 -2.93 -29.90
N ILE A 316 12.18 -1.61 -29.79
CA ILE A 316 11.57 -0.68 -30.76
C ILE A 316 12.19 -0.87 -32.16
N ASN A 317 13.47 -1.24 -32.25
CA ASN A 317 14.15 -1.50 -33.51
C ASN A 317 13.93 -2.95 -33.96
N GLY A 318 13.04 -3.14 -34.92
CA GLY A 318 12.72 -4.43 -35.53
C GLY A 318 11.74 -5.31 -34.73
N GLY A 319 11.28 -4.86 -33.56
CA GLY A 319 10.30 -5.54 -32.70
C GLY A 319 8.99 -4.78 -32.54
N SER A 320 8.32 -4.96 -31.42
CA SER A 320 7.03 -4.36 -31.09
C SER A 320 7.06 -3.40 -29.90
N ASP A 321 8.26 -3.10 -29.38
CA ASP A 321 8.50 -2.08 -28.37
C ASP A 321 7.77 -2.33 -27.04
N PHE A 322 8.12 -3.40 -26.32
CA PHE A 322 7.57 -3.67 -25.00
C PHE A 322 8.64 -3.96 -23.95
N PHE A 323 8.36 -3.59 -22.71
CA PHE A 323 8.95 -4.15 -21.51
C PHE A 323 7.89 -4.86 -20.67
N LEU A 324 8.20 -6.08 -20.24
CA LEU A 324 7.57 -6.72 -19.10
C LEU A 324 8.54 -6.61 -17.92
N LEU A 325 8.10 -5.91 -16.89
CA LEU A 325 8.86 -5.71 -15.65
C LEU A 325 8.15 -6.44 -14.52
N GLN A 326 8.88 -6.80 -13.47
CA GLN A 326 8.30 -7.28 -12.22
C GLN A 326 8.71 -6.32 -11.10
N LEU A 327 7.75 -5.77 -10.37
CA LEU A 327 8.03 -4.93 -9.21
C LEU A 327 8.76 -5.72 -8.13
N ASN A 328 9.69 -5.09 -7.43
CA ASN A 328 10.38 -5.69 -6.28
C ASN A 328 9.43 -5.98 -5.12
N GLN A 329 8.33 -5.22 -5.02
CA GLN A 329 7.26 -5.41 -4.06
C GLN A 329 5.91 -5.20 -4.76
N ALA A 330 4.93 -6.04 -4.46
CA ALA A 330 3.56 -5.85 -4.94
C ALA A 330 2.97 -4.52 -4.40
N PRO A 331 2.03 -3.89 -5.13
CA PRO A 331 1.27 -2.78 -4.57
C PRO A 331 0.54 -3.23 -3.30
N ASP A 332 0.32 -2.30 -2.38
CA ASP A 332 -0.47 -2.57 -1.19
C ASP A 332 -1.94 -2.79 -1.60
N ASN A 333 -2.56 -3.85 -1.08
CA ASN A 333 -3.98 -4.13 -1.33
C ASN A 333 -4.89 -2.98 -0.90
N ALA A 334 -4.49 -2.21 0.12
CA ALA A 334 -5.20 -1.01 0.56
C ALA A 334 -5.25 0.11 -0.49
N TRP A 335 -4.38 0.09 -1.50
CA TRP A 335 -4.43 1.00 -2.64
C TRP A 335 -5.47 0.59 -3.68
N ASN A 336 -6.13 -0.53 -3.44
CA ASN A 336 -7.14 -1.10 -4.31
C ASN A 336 -6.64 -1.32 -5.75
N PRO A 337 -5.46 -1.94 -5.96
CA PRO A 337 -4.93 -2.16 -7.29
C PRO A 337 -5.76 -3.23 -8.03
N ILE A 338 -5.80 -3.11 -9.36
CA ILE A 338 -6.30 -4.15 -10.25
C ILE A 338 -5.17 -4.58 -11.18
N TYR A 339 -5.05 -5.86 -11.41
CA TYR A 339 -4.20 -6.42 -12.46
C TYR A 339 -5.03 -6.54 -13.72
N ALA A 340 -4.69 -5.78 -14.76
CA ALA A 340 -5.47 -5.72 -16.01
C ALA A 340 -5.61 -7.09 -16.66
N GLY A 341 -6.81 -7.41 -17.06
CA GLY A 341 -7.08 -8.51 -17.99
C GLY A 341 -6.59 -8.16 -19.39
N TRP A 342 -6.31 -9.18 -20.20
CA TRP A 342 -5.75 -8.98 -21.53
C TRP A 342 -6.32 -9.92 -22.58
N ARG A 343 -6.26 -9.47 -23.84
CA ARG A 343 -6.62 -10.24 -25.04
C ARG A 343 -5.49 -10.15 -26.05
N ARG A 344 -5.03 -11.31 -26.55
CA ARG A 344 -3.87 -11.43 -27.45
C ARG A 344 -4.22 -11.89 -28.87
N ASP A 345 -5.44 -11.86 -29.28
CA ASP A 345 -5.77 -12.12 -30.68
C ASP A 345 -5.35 -10.94 -31.59
N ASN A 346 -5.28 -11.19 -32.90
CA ASN A 346 -4.86 -10.19 -33.88
C ASN A 346 -6.03 -9.49 -34.57
N THR A 347 -7.17 -9.44 -33.90
CA THR A 347 -8.39 -8.77 -34.40
C THR A 347 -8.39 -7.32 -33.90
N ALA A 348 -8.57 -6.36 -34.80
CA ALA A 348 -8.66 -4.97 -34.40
C ALA A 348 -9.94 -4.72 -33.61
N ALA A 349 -9.83 -4.01 -32.49
CA ALA A 349 -10.96 -3.59 -31.68
C ALA A 349 -11.92 -2.69 -32.47
N THR A 350 -13.21 -2.72 -32.13
CA THR A 350 -14.24 -1.84 -32.73
C THR A 350 -14.17 -0.45 -32.13
N THR A 351 -13.88 -0.35 -30.83
CA THR A 351 -13.52 0.86 -30.10
C THR A 351 -12.32 0.57 -29.23
N ALA A 352 -11.55 1.60 -28.90
CA ALA A 352 -10.43 1.46 -27.98
C ALA A 352 -10.27 2.70 -27.11
N THR A 353 -9.78 2.46 -25.90
CA THR A 353 -9.54 3.49 -24.89
C THR A 353 -8.10 3.40 -24.39
N GLY A 354 -7.38 4.52 -24.44
CA GLY A 354 -6.08 4.70 -23.81
C GLY A 354 -6.23 5.37 -22.46
N ILE A 355 -5.59 4.84 -21.43
CA ILE A 355 -5.49 5.46 -20.10
C ILE A 355 -4.01 5.67 -19.83
N HIS A 356 -3.59 6.92 -19.56
CA HIS A 356 -2.18 7.31 -19.62
C HIS A 356 -1.86 8.53 -18.74
N HIS A 357 -0.56 8.83 -18.61
CA HIS A 357 -0.02 9.99 -17.90
C HIS A 357 0.77 10.91 -18.85
N PRO A 358 0.09 11.72 -19.67
CA PRO A 358 0.74 12.63 -20.61
C PRO A 358 1.54 13.69 -19.84
N ALA A 359 2.75 14.02 -20.30
CA ALA A 359 3.72 14.90 -19.65
C ALA A 359 4.03 14.51 -18.18
N GLY A 360 3.65 13.31 -17.75
CA GLY A 360 3.69 12.87 -16.34
C GLY A 360 2.58 13.45 -15.48
N ASP A 361 1.55 14.04 -16.06
CA ASP A 361 0.38 14.59 -15.38
C ASP A 361 -0.47 13.51 -14.72
N VAL A 362 -1.50 13.90 -14.00
CA VAL A 362 -2.52 13.00 -13.48
C VAL A 362 -3.13 12.15 -14.59
N LYS A 363 -3.67 11.03 -14.23
CA LYS A 363 -4.23 10.05 -15.19
C LYS A 363 -5.28 10.65 -16.08
N LYS A 364 -5.11 10.46 -17.40
CA LYS A 364 -5.98 10.94 -18.47
C LYS A 364 -6.56 9.76 -19.24
N ILE A 365 -7.61 10.05 -20.03
CA ILE A 365 -8.32 9.08 -20.85
C ILE A 365 -8.58 9.62 -22.26
N SER A 366 -8.37 8.77 -23.26
CA SER A 366 -8.58 9.09 -24.68
C SER A 366 -9.26 7.92 -25.37
N SER A 367 -10.25 8.17 -26.22
CA SER A 367 -11.06 7.13 -26.88
C SER A 367 -11.00 7.22 -28.40
N SER A 368 -11.13 6.09 -29.09
CA SER A 368 -11.15 5.98 -30.55
C SER A 368 -12.12 4.92 -31.02
N THR A 369 -12.70 5.16 -32.18
CA THR A 369 -13.52 4.19 -32.93
C THR A 369 -12.88 3.81 -34.27
N THR A 370 -11.63 4.18 -34.50
CA THR A 370 -10.91 4.01 -35.78
C THR A 370 -9.56 3.34 -35.56
N ILE A 371 -9.61 2.01 -35.30
CA ILE A 371 -8.44 1.19 -35.02
C ILE A 371 -8.15 0.27 -36.22
N SER A 372 -6.89 0.14 -36.58
CA SER A 372 -6.44 -0.75 -37.64
C SER A 372 -5.06 -1.30 -37.37
N THR A 373 -4.66 -2.32 -38.10
CA THR A 373 -3.25 -2.77 -38.11
C THR A 373 -2.37 -1.70 -38.75
N GLY A 374 -1.24 -1.39 -38.12
CA GLY A 374 -0.26 -0.42 -38.58
C GLY A 374 1.18 -0.88 -38.39
N SER A 375 2.12 -0.11 -38.93
CA SER A 375 3.54 -0.28 -38.72
C SER A 375 4.13 1.04 -38.22
N TYR A 376 4.78 1.04 -37.09
CA TYR A 376 5.54 2.19 -36.59
C TYR A 376 6.93 2.19 -37.20
N SER A 377 7.48 3.38 -37.45
CA SER A 377 8.80 3.50 -38.08
C SER A 377 9.90 2.85 -37.22
N GLY A 378 10.71 2.02 -37.83
CA GLY A 378 11.77 1.27 -37.11
C GLY A 378 11.31 -0.04 -36.49
N CYS A 379 10.04 -0.23 -36.23
CA CYS A 379 9.48 -1.46 -35.67
C CYS A 379 9.21 -2.55 -36.72
N ALA A 380 8.81 -3.73 -36.25
CA ALA A 380 8.38 -4.80 -37.15
C ALA A 380 7.10 -4.42 -37.90
N SER A 381 7.00 -4.94 -39.13
CA SER A 381 5.82 -4.69 -39.96
C SER A 381 4.56 -5.28 -39.34
N SER A 382 3.45 -4.49 -39.35
CA SER A 382 2.16 -4.91 -38.83
C SER A 382 2.12 -5.27 -37.33
N ALA A 383 3.15 -4.89 -36.58
CA ALA A 383 3.29 -5.17 -35.15
C ALA A 383 2.46 -4.23 -34.25
N HIS A 384 1.78 -3.23 -34.83
CA HIS A 384 1.07 -2.21 -34.06
C HIS A 384 -0.42 -2.13 -34.41
N TRP A 385 -1.21 -1.74 -33.41
CA TRP A 385 -2.49 -1.10 -33.61
C TRP A 385 -2.26 0.37 -33.93
N ARG A 386 -2.88 0.87 -35.00
CA ARG A 386 -2.89 2.27 -35.36
C ARG A 386 -4.21 2.90 -34.97
N ILE A 387 -4.16 3.88 -34.11
CA ILE A 387 -5.27 4.81 -33.83
C ILE A 387 -5.25 5.85 -34.94
N THR A 388 -6.22 5.79 -35.85
CA THR A 388 -6.26 6.72 -36.97
C THR A 388 -6.72 8.10 -36.54
N ASP A 389 -7.64 8.18 -35.57
CA ASP A 389 -8.17 9.43 -35.03
C ASP A 389 -8.62 9.25 -33.58
N TRP A 390 -8.23 10.17 -32.70
CA TRP A 390 -8.77 10.27 -31.35
C TRP A 390 -10.11 11.01 -31.38
N ARG A 391 -11.12 10.44 -30.77
CA ARG A 391 -12.51 10.90 -30.84
C ARG A 391 -12.73 12.15 -30.00
N GLN A 392 -13.44 13.14 -30.52
CA GLN A 392 -14.03 14.22 -29.72
C GLN A 392 -15.16 13.63 -28.84
N THR A 393 -15.04 13.81 -27.53
CA THR A 393 -16.03 13.39 -26.54
C THR A 393 -16.81 14.59 -26.00
N THR A 394 -17.63 14.39 -24.97
CA THR A 394 -18.41 15.47 -24.34
C THR A 394 -17.52 16.47 -23.62
N THR A 395 -16.43 16.02 -23.00
CA THR A 395 -15.50 16.90 -22.28
C THR A 395 -14.49 17.52 -23.22
N ASN A 396 -13.70 16.70 -23.90
CA ASN A 396 -12.73 17.15 -24.88
C ASN A 396 -12.29 15.95 -25.75
N ARG A 397 -11.19 16.09 -26.50
CA ARG A 397 -10.75 15.02 -27.39
C ARG A 397 -9.88 13.98 -26.66
N GLY A 398 -8.89 14.46 -25.92
CA GLY A 398 -7.79 13.61 -25.43
C GLY A 398 -6.92 13.10 -26.58
N VAL A 399 -5.62 13.06 -26.36
CA VAL A 399 -4.62 12.47 -27.27
C VAL A 399 -3.55 11.79 -26.43
N THR A 400 -2.42 11.38 -27.00
CA THR A 400 -1.25 10.99 -26.21
C THR A 400 -0.12 11.99 -26.39
N GLU A 401 0.72 12.14 -25.37
CA GLU A 401 1.89 13.02 -25.39
C GLU A 401 3.14 12.27 -24.90
N GLY A 402 4.29 12.93 -24.85
CA GLY A 402 5.45 12.44 -24.13
C GLY A 402 5.07 12.10 -22.68
N GLY A 403 5.52 11.00 -22.12
CA GLY A 403 5.05 10.50 -20.83
C GLY A 403 3.93 9.46 -20.91
N SER A 404 3.07 9.50 -21.96
CA SER A 404 2.06 8.46 -22.21
C SER A 404 2.68 7.14 -22.69
N SER A 405 3.94 7.13 -23.06
CA SER A 405 4.72 5.98 -23.55
C SER A 405 4.53 4.75 -22.67
N GLY A 406 4.20 3.60 -23.28
CA GLY A 406 3.93 2.35 -22.57
C GLY A 406 2.54 2.20 -21.97
N SER A 407 1.66 3.21 -22.12
CA SER A 407 0.27 3.13 -21.65
C SER A 407 -0.52 2.04 -22.37
N ALA A 408 -1.49 1.46 -21.64
CA ALA A 408 -2.37 0.45 -22.20
C ALA A 408 -3.35 1.01 -23.22
N LEU A 409 -3.60 0.21 -24.25
CA LEU A 409 -4.79 0.32 -25.08
C LEU A 409 -5.76 -0.78 -24.67
N PHE A 410 -6.95 -0.41 -24.25
CA PHE A 410 -8.04 -1.31 -23.92
C PHE A 410 -9.03 -1.38 -25.09
N ASP A 411 -9.55 -2.57 -25.38
CA ASP A 411 -10.60 -2.78 -26.39
C ASP A 411 -12.00 -2.43 -25.84
N GLN A 412 -13.05 -2.62 -26.64
CA GLN A 412 -14.44 -2.36 -26.28
C GLN A 412 -14.95 -3.25 -25.10
N ASP A 413 -14.26 -4.34 -24.83
CA ASP A 413 -14.60 -5.28 -23.76
C ASP A 413 -13.69 -5.07 -22.53
N GLY A 414 -12.88 -4.00 -22.49
CA GLY A 414 -12.02 -3.63 -21.37
C GLY A 414 -10.72 -4.46 -21.24
N TYR A 415 -10.40 -5.32 -22.22
CA TYR A 415 -9.14 -6.07 -22.23
C TYR A 415 -7.99 -5.24 -22.77
N LEU A 416 -6.83 -5.33 -22.12
CA LEU A 416 -5.58 -4.76 -22.63
C LEU A 416 -5.16 -5.51 -23.91
N VAL A 417 -4.98 -4.78 -25.02
CA VAL A 417 -4.60 -5.33 -26.33
C VAL A 417 -3.29 -4.79 -26.89
N GLY A 418 -2.67 -3.81 -26.21
CA GLY A 418 -1.39 -3.25 -26.67
C GLY A 418 -0.85 -2.15 -25.77
N THR A 419 0.38 -1.69 -26.06
CA THR A 419 1.13 -0.65 -25.34
C THR A 419 1.58 0.46 -26.26
N LEU A 420 1.48 1.73 -25.84
CA LEU A 420 1.84 2.89 -26.64
C LEU A 420 3.33 2.93 -26.96
N THR A 421 3.66 2.91 -28.25
CA THR A 421 5.01 3.18 -28.77
C THR A 421 5.21 4.66 -29.08
N GLY A 422 4.21 5.33 -29.67
CA GLY A 422 4.31 6.74 -30.02
C GLY A 422 3.38 7.10 -31.16
N GLY A 423 3.60 8.28 -31.76
CA GLY A 423 2.79 8.74 -32.88
C GLY A 423 2.86 10.23 -33.11
N ALA A 424 2.01 10.72 -34.00
CA ALA A 424 1.97 12.10 -34.44
C ALA A 424 0.75 12.88 -33.90
N ALA A 425 -0.10 12.24 -33.10
CA ALA A 425 -1.27 12.92 -32.55
C ALA A 425 -0.88 14.07 -31.62
N THR A 426 -1.59 15.16 -31.71
CA THR A 426 -1.51 16.36 -30.85
C THR A 426 -2.92 16.91 -30.67
N CYS A 427 -3.15 17.84 -29.76
CA CYS A 427 -4.44 18.51 -29.61
C CYS A 427 -4.97 19.14 -30.91
N SER A 428 -4.09 19.65 -31.75
CA SER A 428 -4.42 20.26 -33.02
C SER A 428 -4.49 19.28 -34.20
N ASN A 429 -3.88 18.10 -34.06
CA ASN A 429 -3.84 17.03 -35.05
C ASN A 429 -3.98 15.67 -34.42
N PRO A 430 -5.19 15.19 -34.10
CA PRO A 430 -5.42 14.02 -33.25
C PRO A 430 -5.24 12.67 -33.98
N HIS A 431 -4.31 12.58 -34.91
CA HIS A 431 -4.18 11.46 -35.81
C HIS A 431 -2.87 10.69 -35.65
N ASN A 432 -2.97 9.36 -35.82
CA ASN A 432 -1.84 8.44 -36.01
C ASN A 432 -0.97 8.21 -34.78
N ASP A 433 -1.56 7.67 -33.72
CA ASP A 433 -0.81 7.02 -32.66
C ASP A 433 -0.74 5.50 -32.86
N TYR A 434 0.29 4.86 -32.32
CA TYR A 434 0.60 3.46 -32.55
C TYR A 434 0.88 2.74 -31.22
N TYR A 435 0.18 1.62 -31.02
CA TYR A 435 0.33 0.76 -29.86
C TYR A 435 0.87 -0.58 -30.30
N GLY A 436 2.02 -1.02 -29.75
CA GLY A 436 2.54 -2.36 -29.98
C GLY A 436 1.51 -3.41 -29.57
N LYS A 437 1.18 -4.33 -30.46
CA LYS A 437 0.15 -5.35 -30.22
C LYS A 437 0.57 -6.36 -29.16
N LEU A 438 -0.28 -6.68 -28.21
CA LEU A 438 -0.03 -7.78 -27.28
C LEU A 438 0.13 -9.13 -28.03
N TYR A 439 -0.59 -9.31 -29.16
CA TYR A 439 -0.37 -10.41 -30.08
C TYR A 439 1.10 -10.55 -30.51
N TYR A 440 1.78 -9.42 -30.83
CA TYR A 440 3.17 -9.43 -31.25
C TYR A 440 4.14 -9.56 -30.05
N HIS A 441 3.83 -8.93 -28.93
CA HIS A 441 4.59 -9.09 -27.67
C HIS A 441 4.61 -10.53 -27.21
N TRP A 442 3.57 -11.31 -27.57
CA TRP A 442 3.33 -12.65 -27.08
C TRP A 442 4.52 -13.58 -27.37
N ASP A 443 4.86 -13.77 -28.65
CA ASP A 443 5.92 -14.68 -29.08
C ASP A 443 6.57 -14.31 -30.43
N GLN A 444 6.37 -13.07 -30.94
CA GLN A 444 6.88 -12.67 -32.25
C GLN A 444 8.19 -11.86 -32.23
N ASN A 445 8.67 -11.43 -31.05
CA ASN A 445 9.90 -10.63 -30.92
C ASN A 445 11.17 -11.48 -30.87
N GLY A 446 11.05 -12.79 -30.78
CA GLY A 446 12.16 -13.75 -30.70
C GLY A 446 11.70 -15.08 -30.09
N SER A 447 12.65 -16.00 -29.87
CA SER A 447 12.36 -17.35 -29.38
C SER A 447 12.70 -17.59 -27.91
N SER A 448 13.48 -16.70 -27.28
CA SER A 448 13.84 -16.82 -25.88
C SER A 448 12.80 -16.20 -24.96
N SER A 449 12.72 -16.67 -23.70
CA SER A 449 11.74 -16.21 -22.73
C SER A 449 11.86 -14.73 -22.38
N ASP A 450 13.05 -14.15 -22.49
CA ASP A 450 13.32 -12.73 -22.27
C ASP A 450 12.93 -11.83 -23.45
N GLN A 451 12.41 -12.40 -24.55
CA GLN A 451 11.92 -11.71 -25.73
C GLN A 451 10.40 -11.88 -25.94
N GLN A 452 9.70 -12.52 -25.02
CA GLN A 452 8.30 -12.90 -25.13
C GLN A 452 7.58 -12.65 -23.81
N VAL A 453 6.31 -12.21 -23.85
CA VAL A 453 5.48 -12.16 -22.63
C VAL A 453 4.81 -13.52 -22.33
N LYS A 454 4.68 -14.41 -23.32
CA LYS A 454 4.00 -15.69 -23.23
C LYS A 454 4.41 -16.56 -22.03
N PRO A 455 5.71 -16.82 -21.75
CA PRO A 455 6.10 -17.69 -20.64
C PRO A 455 5.70 -17.15 -19.26
N TRP A 456 5.47 -15.84 -19.17
CA TRP A 456 5.19 -15.12 -17.95
C TRP A 456 3.69 -14.90 -17.73
N LEU A 457 2.94 -14.60 -18.80
CA LEU A 457 1.50 -14.36 -18.72
C LEU A 457 0.68 -15.65 -18.89
N ASP A 458 1.26 -16.73 -19.44
CA ASP A 458 0.68 -18.08 -19.52
C ASP A 458 1.70 -19.12 -19.05
N PRO A 459 2.09 -19.13 -17.76
CA PRO A 459 3.15 -20.02 -17.27
C PRO A 459 2.79 -21.50 -17.37
N ASN A 460 1.50 -21.81 -17.40
CA ASN A 460 0.99 -23.17 -17.53
C ASN A 460 0.78 -23.61 -18.98
N ASN A 461 1.08 -22.73 -19.96
CA ASN A 461 0.92 -22.96 -21.39
C ASN A 461 -0.48 -23.47 -21.75
N THR A 462 -1.50 -22.81 -21.21
CA THR A 462 -2.92 -23.15 -21.43
C THR A 462 -3.35 -22.90 -22.86
N GLY A 463 -2.68 -21.97 -23.54
CA GLY A 463 -3.02 -21.51 -24.89
C GLY A 463 -4.19 -20.53 -24.93
N SER A 464 -4.69 -20.07 -23.80
CA SER A 464 -5.78 -19.08 -23.75
C SER A 464 -5.41 -17.82 -24.54
N THR A 465 -6.41 -17.21 -25.18
CA THR A 465 -6.28 -15.94 -25.92
C THR A 465 -6.70 -14.74 -25.08
N THR A 466 -7.30 -14.98 -23.92
CA THR A 466 -7.75 -13.95 -22.96
C THR A 466 -7.34 -14.35 -21.54
N CYS A 467 -7.20 -13.36 -20.68
CA CYS A 467 -7.03 -13.48 -19.25
C CYS A 467 -7.95 -12.47 -18.57
N PRO A 468 -8.75 -12.85 -17.57
CA PRO A 468 -9.57 -11.90 -16.83
C PRO A 468 -8.72 -10.95 -16.01
N MET A 469 -9.33 -9.91 -15.45
CA MET A 469 -8.71 -9.08 -14.43
C MET A 469 -8.54 -9.88 -13.13
N TYR A 470 -7.56 -9.46 -12.32
CA TYR A 470 -7.34 -10.01 -11.00
C TYR A 470 -7.40 -8.88 -9.96
N ASP A 471 -8.27 -9.05 -8.97
CA ASP A 471 -8.36 -8.18 -7.80
C ASP A 471 -7.72 -8.88 -6.60
N PRO A 472 -6.60 -8.39 -6.05
CA PRO A 472 -5.97 -9.01 -4.90
C PRO A 472 -6.80 -8.90 -3.60
N ASN A 473 -7.84 -8.05 -3.58
CA ASN A 473 -8.80 -7.98 -2.48
C ASN A 473 -9.94 -9.02 -2.62
N ASN A 474 -10.12 -9.58 -3.85
CA ASN A 474 -11.07 -10.63 -4.16
C ASN A 474 -10.44 -11.68 -5.09
N PRO A 475 -9.39 -12.40 -4.64
CA PRO A 475 -8.55 -13.23 -5.51
C PRO A 475 -9.28 -14.45 -6.13
N ASP A 476 -10.35 -14.90 -5.51
CA ASP A 476 -11.09 -16.09 -5.94
C ASP A 476 -12.15 -15.79 -7.02
N ASN A 477 -12.40 -14.51 -7.31
CA ASN A 477 -13.39 -14.07 -8.29
C ASN A 477 -12.70 -13.28 -9.45
N PRO A 478 -12.22 -13.95 -10.50
CA PRO A 478 -11.67 -13.28 -11.66
C PRO A 478 -12.75 -12.44 -12.36
N ILE A 479 -12.44 -11.16 -12.61
CA ILE A 479 -13.37 -10.19 -13.17
C ILE A 479 -13.24 -10.22 -14.70
N ASP A 480 -14.33 -10.50 -15.42
CA ASP A 480 -14.37 -10.32 -16.87
C ASP A 480 -14.40 -8.82 -17.19
N PRO A 481 -13.38 -8.26 -17.89
CA PRO A 481 -13.34 -6.83 -18.21
C PRO A 481 -14.52 -6.32 -19.03
N GLY A 482 -15.21 -7.20 -19.77
CA GLY A 482 -16.31 -6.85 -20.66
C GLY A 482 -17.67 -6.66 -19.98
N THR A 483 -17.76 -6.88 -18.68
CA THR A 483 -18.96 -6.53 -17.91
C THR A 483 -18.82 -5.10 -17.42
N PRO A 484 -19.66 -4.14 -17.85
CA PRO A 484 -19.70 -2.81 -17.24
C PRO A 484 -20.01 -2.96 -15.73
N ASP A 485 -19.40 -2.16 -14.88
CA ASP A 485 -19.91 -1.90 -13.54
C ASP A 485 -21.29 -1.23 -13.69
N ASP A 486 -22.33 -2.04 -13.90
CA ASP A 486 -23.72 -1.56 -13.88
C ASP A 486 -24.16 -1.56 -12.41
N PRO A 487 -24.30 -0.38 -11.79
CA PRO A 487 -24.80 -0.31 -10.42
C PRO A 487 -26.23 -0.84 -10.27
N ASP A 488 -26.93 -1.09 -11.39
CA ASP A 488 -28.26 -1.67 -11.46
C ASP A 488 -28.26 -3.08 -12.08
N ASP A 489 -27.06 -3.73 -12.29
CA ASP A 489 -26.95 -5.10 -12.78
C ASP A 489 -27.33 -6.07 -11.66
N PRO A 490 -28.43 -6.82 -11.80
CA PRO A 490 -28.84 -7.81 -10.82
C PRO A 490 -27.84 -8.97 -10.67
N ASP A 491 -26.89 -9.12 -11.61
CA ASP A 491 -25.82 -10.14 -11.58
C ASP A 491 -24.49 -9.57 -11.02
N ASN A 492 -24.46 -8.29 -10.59
CA ASN A 492 -23.30 -7.70 -9.95
C ASN A 492 -23.19 -8.21 -8.50
N PRO A 493 -22.14 -8.97 -8.13
CA PRO A 493 -21.96 -9.48 -6.77
C PRO A 493 -21.77 -8.39 -5.70
N ASP A 494 -21.58 -7.12 -6.10
CA ASP A 494 -21.48 -5.97 -5.20
C ASP A 494 -22.83 -5.25 -5.00
N ASN A 495 -23.95 -5.74 -5.55
CA ASN A 495 -25.27 -5.21 -5.26
C ASN A 495 -25.83 -5.85 -3.98
N PRO A 496 -25.90 -5.13 -2.85
CA PRO A 496 -26.35 -5.69 -1.58
C PRO A 496 -27.86 -5.92 -1.48
N ASP A 497 -28.64 -5.71 -2.54
CA ASP A 497 -30.11 -5.64 -2.50
C ASP A 497 -30.85 -6.68 -3.35
N ASP A 498 -30.21 -7.77 -3.86
CA ASP A 498 -30.95 -8.85 -4.54
C ASP A 498 -31.14 -10.08 -3.65
N PRO A 499 -32.36 -10.30 -3.11
CA PRO A 499 -32.64 -11.44 -2.23
C PRO A 499 -33.07 -12.73 -2.93
N ASP A 500 -33.13 -12.82 -4.27
CA ASP A 500 -33.91 -13.89 -4.93
C ASP A 500 -33.22 -14.60 -6.13
N ASP A 501 -31.89 -14.87 -6.13
CA ASP A 501 -31.28 -15.76 -7.14
C ASP A 501 -31.18 -17.22 -6.64
N PRO A 502 -32.03 -18.16 -7.17
CA PRO A 502 -32.02 -19.58 -6.74
C PRO A 502 -31.02 -20.49 -7.46
N ASP A 503 -30.21 -20.01 -8.41
CA ASP A 503 -29.44 -20.88 -9.32
C ASP A 503 -27.90 -20.78 -9.25
N THR A 504 -27.31 -20.14 -8.23
CA THR A 504 -25.84 -20.17 -8.02
C THR A 504 -25.40 -21.51 -7.41
N PRO A 505 -24.39 -22.19 -7.98
CA PRO A 505 -23.80 -23.36 -7.36
C PRO A 505 -23.11 -22.96 -6.06
N ILE A 506 -23.54 -23.52 -4.95
CA ILE A 506 -22.97 -23.30 -3.62
C ILE A 506 -21.49 -23.72 -3.65
N ILE A 507 -20.58 -22.75 -3.60
CA ILE A 507 -19.17 -22.98 -3.32
C ILE A 507 -19.04 -23.11 -1.81
N PRO A 508 -18.50 -24.18 -1.26
CA PRO A 508 -18.35 -24.33 0.18
C PRO A 508 -17.39 -23.26 0.73
N GLY A 509 -17.91 -22.33 1.58
CA GLY A 509 -17.10 -21.44 2.37
C GLY A 509 -17.37 -19.94 2.22
N ASN A 510 -18.50 -19.48 1.76
CA ASN A 510 -18.82 -18.05 1.73
C ASN A 510 -18.84 -17.46 3.14
N CYS A 511 -17.98 -16.46 3.38
CA CYS A 511 -17.92 -15.69 4.62
C CYS A 511 -18.20 -14.23 4.32
N HIS A 512 -19.01 -13.59 5.16
CA HIS A 512 -19.26 -12.16 5.09
C HIS A 512 -19.08 -11.48 6.45
N ARG A 513 -18.96 -10.16 6.46
CA ARG A 513 -18.83 -9.36 7.69
C ARG A 513 -20.10 -8.57 7.93
N LEU A 514 -20.64 -8.71 9.12
CA LEU A 514 -21.66 -7.78 9.58
C LEU A 514 -20.98 -6.48 10.04
N HIS A 515 -21.48 -5.37 9.58
CA HIS A 515 -21.06 -4.06 10.04
C HIS A 515 -22.22 -3.06 9.92
N TYR A 516 -22.19 -2.06 10.77
CA TYR A 516 -23.00 -0.86 10.58
C TYR A 516 -22.10 0.25 10.05
N PRO A 517 -22.59 1.09 9.12
CA PRO A 517 -21.84 2.25 8.67
C PRO A 517 -21.43 3.10 9.87
N LEU A 518 -20.15 3.25 10.10
CA LEU A 518 -19.61 4.16 11.10
C LEU A 518 -19.62 5.58 10.51
N GLY A 519 -20.81 6.10 10.22
CA GLY A 519 -20.97 7.45 9.67
C GLY A 519 -20.34 8.52 10.56
N GLY A 520 -19.82 9.57 9.97
CA GLY A 520 -19.22 10.69 10.68
C GLY A 520 -17.77 10.48 11.11
N THR A 521 -17.35 11.17 12.16
CA THR A 521 -16.00 11.12 12.69
C THR A 521 -15.86 9.99 13.70
N LEU A 522 -14.86 9.13 13.55
CA LEU A 522 -14.50 8.17 14.58
C LEU A 522 -13.94 8.88 15.80
N THR A 523 -14.26 8.37 16.97
CA THR A 523 -13.89 8.99 18.24
C THR A 523 -13.66 7.96 19.34
N LEU A 524 -13.06 8.43 20.41
CA LEU A 524 -12.92 7.71 21.67
C LEU A 524 -13.34 8.65 22.80
N TYR A 525 -14.58 8.46 23.30
CA TYR A 525 -15.10 9.31 24.38
C TYR A 525 -14.39 9.02 25.69
N ARG A 526 -13.82 10.07 26.27
CA ARG A 526 -13.28 10.02 27.63
C ARG A 526 -14.35 10.37 28.64
N THR A 527 -14.32 9.69 29.76
CA THR A 527 -15.16 10.01 30.91
C THR A 527 -14.42 11.03 31.82
N PRO A 528 -15.14 11.80 32.66
CA PRO A 528 -14.52 12.83 33.52
C PRO A 528 -13.45 12.32 34.49
N ASP A 529 -13.45 11.04 34.78
CA ASP A 529 -12.52 10.32 35.66
C ASP A 529 -11.29 9.76 34.92
N ASN A 530 -11.01 10.24 33.68
CA ASN A 530 -9.97 9.76 32.80
C ASN A 530 -10.14 8.31 32.30
N GLY A 531 -11.32 7.72 32.43
CA GLY A 531 -11.70 6.47 31.81
C GLY A 531 -12.22 6.66 30.38
N TYR A 532 -12.86 5.61 29.87
CA TYR A 532 -13.40 5.56 28.49
C TYR A 532 -14.84 5.09 28.52
N LEU A 533 -15.73 5.81 27.85
CA LEU A 533 -17.16 5.47 27.76
C LEU A 533 -17.36 4.09 27.15
N THR A 534 -16.64 3.81 26.09
CA THR A 534 -16.63 2.52 25.39
C THR A 534 -15.53 1.57 25.90
N GLY A 535 -15.23 1.61 27.20
CA GLY A 535 -14.15 0.82 27.77
C GLY A 535 -14.07 0.90 29.29
N THR A 536 -12.83 0.81 29.77
CA THR A 536 -12.54 0.87 31.21
C THR A 536 -12.81 2.25 31.77
N ASN A 537 -13.64 2.34 32.82
CA ASN A 537 -13.97 3.54 33.55
C ASN A 537 -14.22 3.22 35.03
N THR A 538 -14.52 4.24 35.86
CA THR A 538 -14.77 4.06 37.30
C THR A 538 -16.26 3.95 37.66
N TYR A 539 -17.15 3.98 36.66
CA TYR A 539 -18.60 3.85 36.88
C TYR A 539 -19.07 2.43 37.23
N GLY A 540 -18.15 1.46 37.06
CA GLY A 540 -18.40 0.08 37.43
C GLY A 540 -19.13 -0.72 36.34
N ASP A 541 -19.06 -0.29 35.11
CA ASP A 541 -19.61 -1.03 33.97
C ASP A 541 -18.98 -2.40 33.86
N LEU A 542 -19.83 -3.41 33.61
CA LEU A 542 -19.39 -4.81 33.55
C LEU A 542 -19.10 -5.29 32.12
N ALA A 543 -19.85 -4.79 31.13
CA ALA A 543 -19.69 -5.19 29.73
C ALA A 543 -20.13 -4.11 28.77
N LYS A 544 -19.67 -4.21 27.51
CA LYS A 544 -20.05 -3.38 26.37
C LYS A 544 -20.39 -4.29 25.20
N ALA A 545 -21.45 -3.95 24.43
CA ALA A 545 -21.90 -4.76 23.31
C ALA A 545 -22.55 -3.92 22.21
N ASP A 546 -22.61 -4.45 21.00
CA ASP A 546 -23.44 -3.98 19.89
C ASP A 546 -24.42 -5.04 19.45
N TYR A 547 -25.60 -4.59 19.01
CA TYR A 547 -26.62 -5.41 18.39
C TYR A 547 -26.32 -5.66 16.93
N PHE A 548 -26.43 -6.90 16.48
CA PHE A 548 -26.29 -7.30 15.09
C PHE A 548 -27.57 -7.97 14.62
N GLN A 549 -28.27 -7.31 13.71
CA GLN A 549 -29.46 -7.87 13.09
C GLN A 549 -29.06 -8.94 12.08
N LYS A 550 -29.74 -10.08 12.14
CA LYS A 550 -29.55 -11.22 11.24
C LYS A 550 -30.88 -11.95 11.07
N ASP A 551 -31.07 -12.55 9.88
CA ASP A 551 -32.17 -13.45 9.61
C ASP A 551 -32.03 -14.79 10.37
N SER A 552 -32.98 -15.69 10.21
CA SER A 552 -33.00 -16.98 10.90
C SER A 552 -32.15 -18.07 10.24
N THR A 553 -31.37 -17.78 9.17
CA THR A 553 -30.46 -18.75 8.56
C THR A 553 -29.33 -19.07 9.54
N GLU A 554 -28.92 -20.35 9.62
CA GLU A 554 -27.80 -20.73 10.45
C GLU A 554 -26.48 -20.43 9.74
N GLU A 555 -25.61 -19.69 10.38
CA GLU A 555 -24.24 -19.40 9.98
C GLU A 555 -23.32 -19.54 11.18
N TYR A 556 -22.03 -19.55 10.93
CA TYR A 556 -21.01 -19.74 11.96
C TYR A 556 -20.16 -18.49 12.11
N LEU A 557 -20.18 -17.88 13.29
CA LEU A 557 -19.31 -16.77 13.63
C LEU A 557 -17.90 -17.31 13.87
N VAL A 558 -16.98 -16.89 13.04
CA VAL A 558 -15.58 -17.34 13.07
C VAL A 558 -14.66 -16.36 13.78
N ASN A 559 -14.90 -15.06 13.68
CA ASN A 559 -14.12 -14.05 14.39
C ASN A 559 -14.87 -12.74 14.64
N LEU A 560 -14.32 -11.94 15.57
CA LEU A 560 -14.66 -10.54 15.78
C LEU A 560 -13.46 -9.68 15.41
N LYS A 561 -13.55 -8.89 14.35
CA LYS A 561 -12.63 -7.84 14.03
C LYS A 561 -13.07 -6.54 14.72
N MET A 562 -12.13 -5.74 15.23
CA MET A 562 -12.45 -4.53 15.99
C MET A 562 -11.37 -3.46 15.87
N ASN A 563 -11.77 -2.20 16.04
CA ASN A 563 -10.81 -1.10 16.17
C ASN A 563 -10.53 -0.82 17.64
N VAL A 564 -9.29 -1.02 18.02
CA VAL A 564 -8.84 -0.86 19.42
C VAL A 564 -8.32 0.56 19.62
N GLY A 565 -9.06 1.37 20.38
CA GLY A 565 -8.64 2.72 20.79
C GLY A 565 -7.60 2.69 21.90
N VAL A 566 -7.76 1.77 22.85
CA VAL A 566 -6.84 1.59 23.98
C VAL A 566 -6.68 0.12 24.31
N ALA A 567 -5.44 -0.35 24.48
CA ALA A 567 -5.10 -1.61 25.10
C ALA A 567 -3.77 -1.42 25.83
N ASN A 568 -3.81 -1.26 27.17
CA ASN A 568 -2.64 -0.92 27.97
C ASN A 568 -2.69 -1.55 29.35
N GLY A 569 -1.55 -1.99 29.86
CA GLY A 569 -1.39 -2.59 31.19
C GLY A 569 -1.63 -4.11 31.21
N ASN A 570 -1.57 -4.66 32.42
CA ASN A 570 -1.72 -6.09 32.69
C ASN A 570 -3.15 -6.41 33.10
N GLY A 571 -3.78 -7.34 32.41
CA GLY A 571 -5.15 -7.79 32.66
C GLY A 571 -5.64 -8.66 31.53
N ASN A 572 -6.85 -9.21 31.73
CA ASN A 572 -7.52 -9.99 30.69
C ASN A 572 -8.80 -9.30 30.25
N ILE A 573 -9.09 -9.40 28.95
CA ILE A 573 -10.35 -9.02 28.35
C ILE A 573 -11.06 -10.26 27.86
N THR A 574 -12.38 -10.34 28.05
CA THR A 574 -13.18 -11.47 27.56
C THR A 574 -14.14 -10.94 26.49
N PHE A 575 -13.92 -11.36 25.26
CA PHE A 575 -14.84 -11.12 24.14
C PHE A 575 -16.01 -12.10 24.25
N CYS A 576 -17.21 -11.60 24.04
CA CYS A 576 -18.44 -12.31 24.33
C CYS A 576 -19.44 -12.18 23.17
N ILE A 577 -20.23 -13.23 22.99
CA ILE A 577 -21.39 -13.27 22.09
C ILE A 577 -22.61 -13.63 22.95
N TRP A 578 -23.66 -12.82 22.87
CA TRP A 578 -24.91 -13.05 23.60
C TRP A 578 -26.06 -13.24 22.62
N ALA A 579 -27.03 -14.07 23.00
CA ALA A 579 -28.26 -14.21 22.25
C ALA A 579 -29.08 -12.92 22.30
N ASP A 580 -29.86 -12.66 21.25
CA ASP A 580 -30.88 -11.63 21.28
C ASP A 580 -32.06 -12.07 22.19
N ASN A 581 -32.40 -11.24 23.15
CA ASN A 581 -33.58 -11.40 24.02
C ASN A 581 -34.50 -10.21 23.81
N ASN A 582 -35.27 -10.23 22.71
CA ASN A 582 -36.20 -9.15 22.33
C ASN A 582 -35.50 -7.78 22.24
N GLY A 583 -34.38 -7.68 21.55
CA GLY A 583 -33.63 -6.44 21.36
C GLY A 583 -32.70 -6.05 22.51
N GLN A 584 -32.46 -6.94 23.46
CA GLN A 584 -31.50 -6.74 24.56
C GLN A 584 -30.53 -7.93 24.63
N PRO A 585 -29.26 -7.75 25.10
CA PRO A 585 -28.35 -8.87 25.30
C PRO A 585 -28.92 -9.88 26.30
N GLY A 586 -29.07 -11.13 25.88
CA GLY A 586 -29.61 -12.24 26.65
C GLY A 586 -28.57 -13.20 27.18
N ALA A 587 -28.81 -14.51 27.00
CA ALA A 587 -27.88 -15.55 27.44
C ALA A 587 -26.53 -15.49 26.70
N LEU A 588 -25.43 -15.74 27.41
CA LEU A 588 -24.10 -15.85 26.80
C LEU A 588 -24.05 -17.11 25.92
N ILE A 589 -23.79 -16.94 24.64
CA ILE A 589 -23.60 -18.04 23.66
C ILE A 589 -22.18 -18.54 23.73
N ALA A 590 -21.20 -17.63 23.66
CA ALA A 590 -19.78 -17.99 23.67
C ALA A 590 -18.93 -16.84 24.21
N SER A 591 -17.71 -17.19 24.65
CA SER A 591 -16.74 -16.19 25.07
C SER A 591 -15.30 -16.67 24.86
N LYS A 592 -14.38 -15.69 24.65
CA LYS A 592 -12.94 -15.94 24.57
C LYS A 592 -12.18 -14.89 25.37
N THR A 593 -11.34 -15.37 26.30
CA THR A 593 -10.51 -14.51 27.15
C THR A 593 -9.09 -14.41 26.58
N VAL A 594 -8.59 -13.18 26.49
CA VAL A 594 -7.23 -12.86 25.97
C VAL A 594 -6.58 -11.85 26.91
N SER A 595 -5.25 -11.87 27.05
CA SER A 595 -4.57 -10.82 27.81
C SER A 595 -4.60 -9.47 27.03
N ILE A 596 -4.72 -8.36 27.75
CA ILE A 596 -4.67 -7.01 27.14
C ILE A 596 -3.32 -6.81 26.43
N SER A 597 -2.22 -7.35 26.98
CA SER A 597 -0.90 -7.31 26.35
C SER A 597 -0.85 -8.10 25.03
N THR A 598 -1.56 -9.23 24.94
CA THR A 598 -1.71 -9.97 23.68
C THR A 598 -2.46 -9.13 22.64
N VAL A 599 -3.60 -8.53 23.03
CA VAL A 599 -4.34 -7.63 22.13
C VAL A 599 -3.44 -6.49 21.66
N ALA A 600 -2.71 -5.83 22.56
CA ALA A 600 -1.82 -4.72 22.23
C ALA A 600 -0.70 -5.11 21.27
N SER A 601 -0.10 -6.29 21.43
CA SER A 601 1.01 -6.79 20.59
C SER A 601 0.55 -7.33 19.24
N GLN A 602 -0.69 -7.84 19.15
CA GLN A 602 -1.27 -8.40 17.92
C GLN A 602 -2.13 -7.38 17.15
N CYS A 603 -2.28 -6.16 17.66
CA CYS A 603 -2.90 -5.11 16.88
C CYS A 603 -2.06 -4.80 15.64
N TYR A 604 -2.70 -4.76 14.49
CA TYR A 604 -2.12 -4.30 13.25
C TYR A 604 -2.83 -3.00 12.77
N THR A 605 -2.18 -2.24 11.91
CA THR A 605 -2.78 -1.04 11.32
C THR A 605 -3.43 -1.42 10.00
N GLU A 606 -4.70 -1.13 9.86
CA GLU A 606 -5.44 -1.33 8.62
C GLU A 606 -5.78 0.04 8.01
N ASN A 607 -5.41 0.23 6.75
CA ASN A 607 -5.78 1.42 6.00
C ASN A 607 -7.20 1.26 5.46
N ASP A 608 -8.18 1.67 6.24
CA ASP A 608 -9.57 1.72 5.83
C ASP A 608 -9.86 3.13 5.27
N SER A 609 -10.35 3.21 4.04
CA SER A 609 -10.71 4.46 3.35
C SER A 609 -11.82 5.25 4.07
N GLN A 610 -12.60 4.60 4.94
CA GLN A 610 -13.63 5.26 5.77
C GLN A 610 -13.08 5.88 7.06
N MET A 611 -11.77 5.71 7.34
CA MET A 611 -11.14 6.25 8.54
C MET A 611 -10.55 7.63 8.28
N PRO A 612 -10.89 8.66 9.09
CA PRO A 612 -10.24 9.96 9.00
C PRO A 612 -8.73 9.85 9.18
N THR A 613 -7.96 10.45 8.29
CA THR A 613 -6.49 10.50 8.35
C THR A 613 -5.95 11.21 9.60
N SER A 614 -6.80 11.99 10.28
CA SER A 614 -6.45 12.80 11.44
C SER A 614 -6.31 12.04 12.77
N TYR A 615 -6.63 10.74 12.83
CA TYR A 615 -6.56 9.93 14.07
C TYR A 615 -5.94 8.56 13.81
N PRO A 616 -4.63 8.47 13.56
CA PRO A 616 -3.95 7.21 13.26
C PRO A 616 -4.10 6.16 14.37
N GLN A 617 -4.24 6.58 15.65
CA GLN A 617 -4.49 5.69 16.77
C GLN A 617 -5.81 4.89 16.63
N PHE A 618 -6.76 5.33 15.81
CA PHE A 618 -8.02 4.62 15.58
C PHE A 618 -7.96 3.57 14.48
N LYS A 619 -6.85 3.46 13.77
CA LYS A 619 -6.61 2.45 12.73
C LYS A 619 -6.09 1.11 13.28
N ARG A 620 -5.85 1.01 14.59
CA ARG A 620 -5.39 -0.23 15.22
C ARG A 620 -6.50 -1.27 15.21
N ARG A 621 -6.26 -2.37 14.51
CA ARG A 621 -7.18 -3.50 14.38
C ARG A 621 -6.71 -4.68 15.22
N TYR A 622 -7.66 -5.38 15.78
CA TYR A 622 -7.45 -6.68 16.41
C TYR A 622 -8.52 -7.66 15.91
N VAL A 623 -8.15 -8.92 15.72
CA VAL A 623 -9.06 -10.00 15.35
C VAL A 623 -9.08 -11.04 16.45
N CYS A 624 -10.24 -11.23 17.08
CA CYS A 624 -10.47 -12.28 18.05
C CYS A 624 -11.07 -13.49 17.33
N GLN A 625 -10.27 -14.51 17.04
CA GLN A 625 -10.70 -15.76 16.39
C GLN A 625 -11.42 -16.65 17.37
N PHE A 626 -12.55 -17.28 16.98
CA PHE A 626 -13.25 -18.31 17.75
C PHE A 626 -12.94 -19.69 17.13
N SER A 627 -12.47 -20.61 17.97
CA SER A 627 -12.26 -22.00 17.56
C SER A 627 -12.73 -22.91 18.70
N PRO A 628 -13.75 -23.75 18.45
CA PRO A 628 -14.53 -23.86 17.21
C PRO A 628 -15.36 -22.59 16.91
N SER A 629 -15.76 -22.41 15.65
CA SER A 629 -16.70 -21.37 15.24
C SER A 629 -18.05 -21.52 15.96
N ILE A 630 -18.77 -20.41 16.12
CA ILE A 630 -19.97 -20.32 16.95
C ILE A 630 -21.21 -20.36 16.05
N PRO A 631 -22.14 -21.33 16.16
CA PRO A 631 -23.37 -21.34 15.39
C PRO A 631 -24.26 -20.17 15.82
N ILE A 632 -24.72 -19.40 14.84
CA ILE A 632 -25.61 -18.24 14.99
C ILE A 632 -26.83 -18.44 14.07
N SER A 633 -28.02 -18.48 14.66
CA SER A 633 -29.29 -18.71 13.94
C SER A 633 -30.29 -17.56 14.09
N GLY A 634 -29.81 -16.35 14.19
CA GLY A 634 -30.64 -15.14 14.33
C GLY A 634 -29.86 -13.97 14.86
N SER A 635 -30.52 -12.85 15.12
CA SER A 635 -29.87 -11.66 15.66
C SER A 635 -29.15 -11.95 16.97
N PHE A 636 -28.05 -11.25 17.22
CA PHE A 636 -27.20 -11.47 18.38
C PHE A 636 -26.52 -10.19 18.84
N PHE A 637 -25.84 -10.25 19.97
CA PHE A 637 -24.98 -9.19 20.46
C PHE A 637 -23.54 -9.69 20.52
N ALA A 638 -22.60 -8.83 20.11
CA ALA A 638 -21.18 -9.07 20.23
C ALA A 638 -20.51 -7.93 20.98
N GLY A 639 -19.50 -8.25 21.79
CA GLY A 639 -18.80 -7.24 22.56
C GLY A 639 -17.79 -7.85 23.53
N TYR A 640 -17.66 -7.27 24.74
CA TYR A 640 -16.67 -7.71 25.70
C TYR A 640 -17.03 -7.32 27.13
N THR A 641 -16.48 -8.05 28.12
CA THR A 641 -16.52 -7.65 29.53
C THR A 641 -15.45 -6.63 29.82
N VAL A 642 -15.78 -5.57 30.57
CA VAL A 642 -14.81 -4.54 30.94
C VAL A 642 -13.75 -5.15 31.87
N PRO A 643 -12.45 -5.03 31.58
CA PRO A 643 -11.42 -5.64 32.38
C PRO A 643 -11.31 -5.01 33.77
N THR A 644 -11.08 -5.83 34.79
CA THR A 644 -10.90 -5.40 36.19
C THR A 644 -9.50 -4.83 36.48
N SER A 645 -8.54 -5.02 35.57
CA SER A 645 -7.20 -4.46 35.62
C SER A 645 -6.68 -4.15 34.21
N GLY A 646 -5.82 -3.13 34.08
CA GLY A 646 -5.43 -2.57 32.78
C GLY A 646 -6.51 -1.66 32.20
N GLN A 647 -6.27 -1.20 30.98
CA GLN A 647 -7.20 -0.32 30.23
C GLN A 647 -7.49 -0.92 28.86
N PHE A 648 -8.75 -0.94 28.49
CA PHE A 648 -9.21 -1.35 27.18
C PHE A 648 -10.40 -0.52 26.75
N ALA A 649 -10.42 -0.07 25.51
CA ALA A 649 -11.56 0.60 24.91
C ALA A 649 -11.58 0.43 23.40
N LEU A 650 -12.78 0.28 22.83
CA LEU A 650 -12.99 0.29 21.39
C LEU A 650 -13.27 1.71 20.89
N VAL A 651 -12.86 1.95 19.65
CA VAL A 651 -13.24 3.14 18.89
C VAL A 651 -14.75 3.09 18.61
N THR A 652 -15.40 4.24 18.54
CA THR A 652 -16.82 4.40 18.19
C THR A 652 -16.98 5.55 17.20
N ASN A 653 -18.15 5.67 16.59
CA ASN A 653 -18.52 6.84 15.81
C ASN A 653 -18.79 8.07 16.70
N SER A 654 -18.84 9.25 16.12
CA SER A 654 -19.29 10.45 16.81
C SER A 654 -20.79 10.42 17.06
N GLN A 655 -21.21 11.13 18.10
CA GLN A 655 -22.60 11.17 18.57
C GLN A 655 -23.61 11.40 17.44
N ASN A 656 -24.69 10.60 17.44
CA ASN A 656 -25.85 10.71 16.55
C ASN A 656 -25.56 10.56 15.04
N GLN A 657 -24.48 9.88 14.66
CA GLN A 657 -24.07 9.75 13.25
C GLN A 657 -24.10 8.33 12.70
N ALA A 658 -24.61 7.35 13.45
CA ALA A 658 -24.75 5.98 13.00
C ALA A 658 -25.99 5.29 13.57
N ALA A 659 -26.17 4.03 13.19
CA ALA A 659 -27.10 3.15 13.85
C ALA A 659 -26.82 3.13 15.36
N ASN A 660 -27.84 3.25 16.18
CA ASN A 660 -27.74 3.19 17.63
C ASN A 660 -27.76 1.72 18.06
N THR A 661 -26.60 1.06 18.05
CA THR A 661 -26.48 -0.37 18.33
C THR A 661 -25.79 -0.67 19.65
N GLY A 662 -25.20 0.35 20.28
CA GLY A 662 -24.33 0.19 21.45
C GLY A 662 -25.09 0.06 22.77
N TRP A 663 -24.67 -0.89 23.59
CA TRP A 663 -25.20 -1.23 24.90
C TRP A 663 -24.10 -1.29 25.96
N GLU A 664 -24.45 -0.99 27.21
CA GLU A 664 -23.59 -1.21 28.36
C GLU A 664 -24.29 -2.05 29.44
N MET A 665 -23.53 -2.90 30.11
CA MET A 665 -23.97 -3.59 31.31
C MET A 665 -23.49 -2.81 32.53
N ARG A 666 -24.40 -2.38 33.36
CA ARG A 666 -24.12 -1.66 34.60
C ARG A 666 -23.66 -2.60 35.72
N SER A 667 -23.21 -2.01 36.82
CA SER A 667 -22.75 -2.75 38.01
C SER A 667 -23.83 -3.63 38.68
N ASP A 668 -25.11 -3.35 38.44
CA ASP A 668 -26.25 -4.16 38.89
C ASP A 668 -26.60 -5.28 37.90
N SER A 669 -25.82 -5.47 36.85
CA SER A 669 -26.02 -6.44 35.79
C SER A 669 -27.20 -6.14 34.84
N SER A 670 -27.75 -4.93 34.88
CA SER A 670 -28.73 -4.52 33.91
C SER A 670 -28.09 -4.03 32.62
N TRP A 671 -28.67 -4.39 31.46
CA TRP A 671 -28.29 -3.87 30.17
C TRP A 671 -29.09 -2.62 29.83
N VAL A 672 -28.42 -1.58 29.33
CA VAL A 672 -29.02 -0.31 28.92
C VAL A 672 -28.35 0.18 27.64
N GLU A 673 -29.13 0.71 26.70
CA GLU A 673 -28.61 1.40 25.54
C GLU A 673 -27.83 2.68 25.92
N TYR A 674 -26.79 3.03 25.20
CA TYR A 674 -26.13 4.33 25.39
C TYR A 674 -27.07 5.51 25.14
N SER A 675 -28.05 5.35 24.25
CA SER A 675 -29.06 6.37 23.92
C SER A 675 -30.10 6.60 25.00
N ASP A 676 -30.27 5.69 25.97
CA ASP A 676 -31.21 5.83 27.05
C ASP A 676 -30.85 7.04 27.92
N PRO A 677 -31.80 7.93 28.24
CA PRO A 677 -31.56 9.08 29.11
C PRO A 677 -31.07 8.72 30.52
N SER A 678 -31.30 7.50 30.98
CA SER A 678 -30.76 6.99 32.26
C SER A 678 -29.33 6.49 32.16
N SER A 679 -28.77 6.35 30.93
CA SER A 679 -27.37 6.08 30.61
C SER A 679 -26.69 7.40 30.19
N TRP A 680 -26.08 7.42 29.02
CA TRP A 680 -25.37 8.59 28.53
C TRP A 680 -26.17 9.51 27.62
N GLY A 681 -27.37 9.06 27.16
CA GLY A 681 -28.23 9.81 26.26
C GLY A 681 -27.64 10.09 24.88
N ILE A 682 -26.69 9.25 24.40
CA ILE A 682 -25.99 9.41 23.12
C ILE A 682 -26.08 8.13 22.28
N ALA A 683 -26.45 8.27 21.01
CA ALA A 683 -26.48 7.16 20.08
C ALA A 683 -25.08 6.81 19.62
N LEU A 684 -24.60 5.62 19.92
CA LEU A 684 -23.26 5.12 19.58
C LEU A 684 -23.31 3.72 18.95
N THR A 685 -22.30 3.45 18.13
CA THR A 685 -21.96 2.13 17.59
C THR A 685 -20.46 1.91 17.73
N HIS A 686 -20.03 0.77 18.29
CA HIS A 686 -18.63 0.44 18.38
C HIS A 686 -18.09 0.01 17.00
N ALA A 687 -16.83 0.27 16.73
CA ALA A 687 -16.13 -0.27 15.57
C ALA A 687 -15.81 -1.76 15.77
N LEU A 688 -16.85 -2.58 15.64
CA LEU A 688 -16.87 -4.02 15.88
C LEU A 688 -17.53 -4.73 14.69
N PHE A 689 -16.87 -5.75 14.12
CA PHE A 689 -17.20 -6.36 12.83
C PHE A 689 -17.17 -7.89 12.92
N PRO A 690 -18.27 -8.56 13.28
CA PRO A 690 -18.37 -10.02 13.28
C PRO A 690 -18.25 -10.58 11.86
N GLN A 691 -17.50 -11.68 11.70
CA GLN A 691 -17.46 -12.45 10.46
C GLN A 691 -18.25 -13.75 10.61
N LEU A 692 -19.20 -13.95 9.72
CA LEU A 692 -20.05 -15.14 9.64
C LEU A 692 -19.71 -15.93 8.36
N CYS A 693 -19.77 -17.26 8.44
CA CYS A 693 -19.51 -18.18 7.33
C CYS A 693 -20.60 -19.25 7.26
N ASP A 694 -20.92 -19.74 6.08
CA ASP A 694 -21.96 -20.76 5.84
C ASP A 694 -21.63 -22.14 6.44
N ASN A 695 -20.36 -22.41 6.73
CA ASN A 695 -19.89 -23.71 7.23
C ASN A 695 -19.13 -23.56 8.55
N ALA A 696 -19.28 -24.58 9.43
CA ALA A 696 -18.50 -24.70 10.66
C ALA A 696 -17.01 -25.01 10.41
N GLU A 697 -16.66 -25.49 9.25
CA GLU A 697 -15.28 -25.74 8.85
C GLU A 697 -14.65 -24.42 8.41
N THR A 698 -13.74 -23.94 9.22
CA THR A 698 -12.89 -22.80 8.93
C THR A 698 -12.16 -23.05 7.62
N ASN A 699 -12.34 -22.20 6.64
CA ASN A 699 -11.30 -22.04 5.63
C ASN A 699 -10.06 -21.57 6.37
N ASP A 700 -9.04 -22.39 6.34
CA ASP A 700 -7.73 -22.13 6.90
C ASP A 700 -7.16 -20.86 6.24
N ILE A 701 -7.43 -19.71 6.85
CA ILE A 701 -6.35 -18.74 6.95
C ILE A 701 -5.34 -19.50 7.82
N GLU A 702 -4.16 -19.80 7.31
CA GLU A 702 -3.11 -20.50 8.02
C GLU A 702 -3.10 -20.05 9.47
N GLU A 703 -3.77 -20.84 10.31
CA GLU A 703 -3.60 -20.77 11.73
C GLU A 703 -2.11 -20.96 11.92
N PHE A 704 -1.46 -20.03 12.58
CA PHE A 704 -0.12 -20.28 13.13
C PHE A 704 -0.26 -21.56 13.93
N ASP A 705 0.10 -22.67 13.30
CA ASP A 705 -0.02 -24.00 13.88
C ASP A 705 0.81 -24.03 15.16
N ASN A 706 0.14 -23.88 16.30
CA ASN A 706 0.73 -24.08 17.62
C ASN A 706 1.10 -25.53 17.88
N SER A 707 0.89 -26.44 16.92
CA SER A 707 1.30 -27.83 17.00
C SER A 707 2.81 -28.00 16.90
N SER A 708 3.54 -27.01 16.38
CA SER A 708 5.00 -27.01 16.30
C SER A 708 5.59 -25.72 16.87
N VAL A 709 6.23 -25.77 18.00
CA VAL A 709 6.89 -24.63 18.65
C VAL A 709 8.40 -24.76 18.47
N ILE A 710 9.03 -23.69 17.93
CA ILE A 710 10.49 -23.60 17.82
C ILE A 710 10.98 -22.47 18.74
N TYR A 711 11.82 -22.85 19.72
CA TYR A 711 12.29 -21.90 20.73
C TYR A 711 13.70 -22.22 21.23
N PRO A 712 14.44 -21.20 21.71
CA PRO A 712 14.18 -19.79 21.59
C PRO A 712 14.42 -19.29 20.16
N ASN A 713 13.68 -18.27 19.76
CA ASN A 713 13.90 -17.53 18.53
C ASN A 713 13.69 -16.04 18.84
N PRO A 714 14.72 -15.21 18.84
CA PRO A 714 16.13 -15.49 18.51
C PRO A 714 16.83 -16.47 19.45
N THR A 715 17.87 -17.16 18.94
CA THR A 715 18.68 -18.12 19.72
C THR A 715 20.14 -17.70 19.77
N THR A 716 20.83 -18.07 20.87
CA THR A 716 22.30 -17.95 20.99
C THR A 716 23.04 -19.20 20.54
N GLY A 717 22.32 -20.22 20.04
CA GLY A 717 22.95 -21.44 19.49
C GLY A 717 22.13 -22.71 19.60
N ILE A 718 21.34 -22.91 20.65
CA ILE A 718 20.50 -24.11 20.80
C ILE A 718 19.06 -23.78 20.48
N VAL A 719 18.45 -24.57 19.60
CA VAL A 719 17.05 -24.44 19.18
C VAL A 719 16.34 -25.75 19.49
N ASN A 720 15.19 -25.64 20.13
CA ASN A 720 14.31 -26.76 20.42
C ASN A 720 13.06 -26.65 19.52
N ILE A 721 12.72 -27.79 18.95
CA ILE A 721 11.53 -27.95 18.11
C ILE A 721 10.63 -28.93 18.83
N ARG A 722 9.43 -28.51 19.19
CA ARG A 722 8.39 -29.38 19.76
C ARG A 722 7.33 -29.57 18.70
N LEU A 723 7.04 -30.82 18.37
CA LEU A 723 5.97 -31.19 17.41
C LEU A 723 4.77 -31.76 18.20
N ALA A 724 3.62 -31.88 17.53
CA ALA A 724 2.46 -32.56 18.11
C ALA A 724 2.77 -34.00 18.46
N ASP A 725 1.97 -34.56 19.38
CA ASP A 725 2.19 -35.91 19.96
C ASP A 725 2.38 -36.99 18.88
N GLY A 726 3.56 -37.62 18.87
CA GLY A 726 3.92 -38.72 17.97
C GLY A 726 4.52 -38.30 16.62
N GLU A 727 4.48 -37.06 16.19
CA GLU A 727 5.03 -36.62 14.89
C GLU A 727 6.57 -36.50 14.88
N ALA A 728 7.18 -36.29 16.03
CA ALA A 728 8.63 -36.13 16.14
C ALA A 728 9.40 -37.40 15.76
N ALA A 729 8.82 -38.59 15.98
CA ALA A 729 9.51 -39.87 15.80
C ALA A 729 10.00 -40.13 14.36
N ASN A 730 9.31 -39.56 13.36
CA ASN A 730 9.62 -39.74 11.94
C ASN A 730 9.93 -38.42 11.23
N ALA A 731 10.11 -37.33 11.98
CA ALA A 731 10.36 -36.03 11.41
C ALA A 731 11.78 -35.89 10.84
N VAL A 732 11.88 -35.41 9.60
CA VAL A 732 13.16 -35.07 8.96
C VAL A 732 13.38 -33.58 9.06
N VAL A 733 14.38 -33.14 9.79
CA VAL A 733 14.70 -31.72 9.95
C VAL A 733 15.90 -31.36 9.10
N ARG A 734 15.73 -30.29 8.28
CA ARG A 734 16.78 -29.71 7.46
C ARG A 734 16.94 -28.24 7.80
N VAL A 735 18.16 -27.74 7.80
CA VAL A 735 18.47 -26.34 8.06
C VAL A 735 19.16 -25.77 6.83
N PHE A 736 18.72 -24.59 6.38
CA PHE A 736 19.31 -23.88 5.24
C PHE A 736 19.79 -22.49 5.69
N ASP A 737 20.89 -22.02 5.14
CA ASP A 737 21.25 -20.61 5.22
C ASP A 737 20.38 -19.76 4.27
N MET A 738 20.50 -18.45 4.36
CA MET A 738 19.72 -17.52 3.53
C MET A 738 19.99 -17.59 2.02
N ASN A 739 21.05 -18.28 1.60
CA ASN A 739 21.35 -18.56 0.20
C ASN A 739 20.73 -19.89 -0.28
N GLY A 740 19.90 -20.53 0.55
CA GLY A 740 19.29 -21.83 0.26
C GLY A 740 20.27 -23.02 0.35
N LYS A 741 21.46 -22.80 0.89
CA LYS A 741 22.45 -23.87 1.05
C LYS A 741 22.14 -24.70 2.29
N LEU A 742 22.03 -26.02 2.12
CA LEU A 742 21.83 -26.96 3.22
C LEU A 742 23.00 -26.90 4.21
N VAL A 743 22.67 -26.68 5.47
CA VAL A 743 23.58 -26.70 6.60
C VAL A 743 23.56 -28.09 7.22
N ASN A 744 24.72 -28.73 7.28
CA ASN A 744 24.84 -30.10 7.78
C ASN A 744 24.85 -30.08 9.31
N LEU A 745 23.69 -30.27 9.94
CA LEU A 745 23.48 -30.37 11.40
C LEU A 745 22.82 -31.71 11.70
N ALA A 746 23.24 -32.31 12.79
CA ALA A 746 22.64 -33.55 13.31
C ALA A 746 21.58 -33.18 14.39
N PRO A 747 20.26 -33.33 14.09
CA PRO A 747 19.23 -33.15 15.11
C PRO A 747 19.36 -34.21 16.22
N VAL A 748 19.13 -33.79 17.46
CA VAL A 748 19.04 -34.73 18.61
C VAL A 748 17.58 -34.83 19.01
N GLN A 749 17.02 -36.02 18.92
CA GLN A 749 15.64 -36.26 19.28
C GLN A 749 15.53 -36.80 20.69
N ASN A 750 14.59 -36.26 21.47
CA ASN A 750 14.31 -36.68 22.84
C ASN A 750 12.80 -36.66 23.11
N GLY A 751 12.14 -37.79 22.87
CA GLY A 751 10.66 -37.85 22.86
C GLY A 751 10.05 -37.00 21.77
N ASP A 752 9.11 -36.12 22.10
CA ASP A 752 8.44 -35.21 21.18
C ASP A 752 9.22 -33.91 20.92
N GLN A 753 10.45 -33.82 21.40
CA GLN A 753 11.32 -32.66 21.22
C GLN A 753 12.53 -33.01 20.33
N ILE A 754 12.81 -32.15 19.34
CA ILE A 754 14.03 -32.21 18.52
C ILE A 754 14.89 -31.01 18.87
N THR A 755 16.16 -31.23 19.16
CA THR A 755 17.10 -30.15 19.48
C THR A 755 18.13 -30.00 18.36
N LEU A 756 18.36 -28.78 17.92
CA LEU A 756 19.40 -28.41 16.97
C LEU A 756 20.46 -27.53 17.65
N ASN A 757 21.72 -27.78 17.32
CA ASN A 757 22.83 -27.00 17.86
C ASN A 757 23.46 -26.17 16.72
N LEU A 758 23.14 -24.88 16.70
CA LEU A 758 23.67 -23.88 15.76
C LEU A 758 24.86 -23.10 16.36
N SER A 759 25.38 -23.47 17.54
CA SER A 759 26.44 -22.71 18.24
C SER A 759 27.73 -22.51 17.41
N ASN A 760 27.99 -23.38 16.46
CA ASN A 760 29.14 -23.28 15.56
C ASN A 760 28.87 -22.50 14.25
N MET A 761 27.64 -22.02 14.09
CA MET A 761 27.24 -21.25 12.91
C MET A 761 27.52 -19.76 13.11
N ARG A 762 27.54 -18.97 12.03
CA ARG A 762 27.65 -17.51 12.10
C ARG A 762 26.33 -16.90 12.53
N SER A 763 26.35 -15.74 13.20
CA SER A 763 25.14 -14.97 13.43
C SER A 763 24.45 -14.68 12.11
N GLY A 764 23.13 -14.76 12.09
CA GLY A 764 22.33 -14.59 10.87
C GLY A 764 21.02 -15.38 10.93
N LEU A 765 20.29 -15.33 9.82
CA LEU A 765 19.01 -16.02 9.67
C LEU A 765 19.22 -17.41 9.05
N TYR A 766 18.42 -18.35 9.51
CA TYR A 766 18.39 -19.73 9.01
C TYR A 766 16.94 -20.17 8.81
N LEU A 767 16.70 -20.99 7.80
CA LEU A 767 15.41 -21.64 7.57
C LEU A 767 15.49 -23.08 8.08
N ILE A 768 14.56 -23.47 8.94
CA ILE A 768 14.41 -24.85 9.40
C ILE A 768 13.19 -25.43 8.69
N SER A 769 13.42 -26.45 7.87
CA SER A 769 12.36 -27.24 7.24
C SER A 769 12.20 -28.54 8.00
N ILE A 770 10.98 -28.82 8.45
CA ILE A 770 10.61 -30.00 9.21
C ILE A 770 9.60 -30.78 8.37
N GLN A 771 9.96 -31.95 7.92
CA GLN A 771 9.10 -32.83 7.16
C GLN A 771 8.60 -33.95 8.09
N THR A 772 7.29 -33.97 8.36
CA THR A 772 6.60 -35.05 9.07
C THR A 772 5.97 -36.02 8.07
N SER A 773 5.25 -37.04 8.53
CA SER A 773 4.49 -37.93 7.66
C SER A 773 3.32 -37.24 6.92
N ASN A 774 2.83 -36.14 7.47
CA ASN A 774 1.59 -35.50 7.04
C ASN A 774 1.82 -34.13 6.38
N GLN A 775 2.94 -33.43 6.69
CA GLN A 775 3.18 -32.06 6.22
C GLN A 775 4.66 -31.69 6.22
N THR A 776 4.99 -30.58 5.54
CA THR A 776 6.30 -29.93 5.63
C THR A 776 6.12 -28.55 6.24
N ILE A 777 6.76 -28.30 7.37
CA ILE A 777 6.73 -27.02 8.11
C ILE A 777 8.04 -26.31 7.88
N THR A 778 8.01 -25.04 7.49
CA THR A 778 9.22 -24.20 7.38
C THR A 778 9.14 -23.04 8.35
N LYS A 779 10.18 -22.86 9.17
CA LYS A 779 10.26 -21.75 10.14
C LYS A 779 11.60 -21.03 10.03
N LYS A 780 11.58 -19.74 10.27
CA LYS A 780 12.75 -18.85 10.26
C LYS A 780 13.32 -18.72 11.68
N ILE A 781 14.63 -18.86 11.82
CA ILE A 781 15.36 -18.73 13.09
C ILE A 781 16.43 -17.66 12.97
N SER A 782 16.49 -16.78 13.95
CA SER A 782 17.55 -15.79 14.10
C SER A 782 18.60 -16.29 15.10
N LEU A 783 19.83 -16.45 14.65
CA LEU A 783 20.97 -16.78 15.49
C LEU A 783 21.75 -15.50 15.83
N ILE A 784 21.84 -15.19 17.10
CA ILE A 784 22.54 -14.02 17.63
C ILE A 784 23.70 -14.53 18.50
N LYS A 785 24.91 -14.05 18.26
CA LYS A 785 26.09 -14.34 19.07
C LYS A 785 26.58 -13.12 19.79
#